data_053ce944c71ef0fb8c57bef21e300073
#
_entry.id   053ce944c71ef0fb8c57bef21e300073
#
_cell.length_a   1.000
_cell.length_b   1.000
_cell.length_c   1.000
_cell.angle_alpha   90.00
_cell.angle_beta   90.00
_cell.angle_gamma   90.00
#
_symmetry.space_group_name_H-M   'P 1'
#
loop_
_entity.id
_entity.type
_entity.pdbx_description
1 polymer ?
#
loop_
_entity_poly.entity_id
_entity_poly.type
_entity_poly.pdbx_seq_one_letter_code
_entity_poly.pdbx_strand_id
1 'polypeptide(L)'
;MKNNPSAVRTQRPLLGSIALLLGLGLASSFAQLPTGPLYWVGTAANAGVSGSGTWNNFSTQWSTTPAGAANSAWNSDTANFNGTAGGTATIAGTAISANAINFNPGAGAFTILLTGAQFTLAKESAVALLQSSLIFNGAGITNTSGLTQTITAGTSGLALVAVSTPFTEFRNASVAGNVVINNIGAGTHTDFNNTSSADHAFITNGGAASYTYFGTGVIDAPTAASATIINAGAGSFLELANGSHGSLARVVNSHPTSFVNISELTSAGTTLGSIEGGGTVFLGSKNLTVGGNNLSTVFSGVIRDGSPDVFQPGNSQQQSFIGGSLTKVGAGALTLTGANIYTGGTNVNGGSLIVDGSLASPNTTVNPGGLLGGHGFIGGNLVNGGVVSPGSSPGTLTINGHYTQTAGGTLRIEVAGLAPAEHDLLAIHGPASLAGTVRVVRLGGFKLHVGDEIPFLTANGGVQGTFDSKQNDFASTGTVVKGEIVYQPNAVILRAVQGSFADAARTLCDDPNHIAVGKALDKAVGRAGASPLINFLNDESLGNLCRDFELIAPDELTSIYNLGVSLANVQTANLERRTADIRDGSSGFSSSGYAMSGSTASTSGTLGVAGPAGKGGKELVAPDDRRWGFFVTGVGEFTKLGDTSNARGYDLTTGGFTLGVDYRLTPNFALGLMAGYANTGIDLSRNGRITVDGGKLGIYATWFTGGFYADAAVSGGLNGYETRRTALRGTARGSENGGEINALFATGYDWKNGGLTVGPTASFQYTHIGLGDFTENGSLAPLTYGSQRAESLRSAVGAKASYDWHLGGVVIKPEVRASWQHEYADSGFAFNARFAKAGGGTFTVDGPEKDRDSLLVGAGVAILWNERTSTYVYYDSELARSNYDSQNVSGGVRLAF
;
A
#
# COMPACT_ATOMS: atom_id res chain seq x y z
N MET A 1 28.32 6.74 -70.07
CA MET A 1 27.50 6.65 -71.25
C MET A 1 26.09 6.71 -70.87
N LYS A 2 25.49 7.84 -71.04
CA LYS A 2 24.26 8.13 -71.83
C LYS A 2 23.17 7.06 -71.65
N ASN A 3 21.98 7.30 -71.06
CA ASN A 3 20.99 8.26 -71.50
C ASN A 3 19.89 8.42 -70.47
N ASN A 4 19.51 9.65 -70.30
CA ASN A 4 18.28 10.09 -69.69
C ASN A 4 17.10 9.79 -70.65
N PRO A 5 15.89 9.43 -70.19
CA PRO A 5 14.70 9.99 -70.80
C PRO A 5 13.80 10.70 -69.75
N SER A 6 13.61 11.96 -70.06
CA SER A 6 12.56 12.86 -69.77
C SER A 6 11.23 12.27 -69.27
N ALA A 7 10.82 12.66 -68.06
CA ALA A 7 9.48 12.54 -67.62
C ALA A 7 8.51 13.44 -68.38
N VAL A 8 7.63 12.85 -69.13
CA VAL A 8 6.44 13.51 -69.67
C VAL A 8 5.42 13.66 -68.54
N ARG A 9 5.30 14.86 -67.99
CA ARG A 9 4.16 15.25 -67.21
C ARG A 9 2.99 15.44 -68.17
N THR A 10 2.04 14.52 -68.14
CA THR A 10 0.70 14.75 -68.69
C THR A 10 -0.02 15.81 -67.86
N GLN A 11 -0.19 16.99 -68.45
CA GLN A 11 -1.03 18.03 -67.97
C GLN A 11 -2.48 17.56 -67.90
N ARG A 12 -3.15 17.77 -66.79
CA ARG A 12 -4.62 17.73 -66.69
C ARG A 12 -5.21 18.76 -67.66
N PRO A 13 -6.24 18.42 -68.46
CA PRO A 13 -6.88 19.39 -69.28
C PRO A 13 -7.62 20.43 -68.41
N LEU A 14 -7.21 21.70 -68.48
CA LEU A 14 -8.03 22.81 -68.07
C LEU A 14 -9.22 22.88 -69.05
N LEU A 15 -10.40 22.46 -68.57
CA LEU A 15 -11.66 22.81 -69.25
C LEU A 15 -11.86 24.34 -69.11
N GLY A 16 -11.37 25.04 -70.06
CA GLY A 16 -11.66 26.48 -70.26
C GLY A 16 -13.13 26.66 -70.55
N SER A 17 -13.75 27.49 -69.71
CA SER A 17 -15.11 27.99 -69.94
C SER A 17 -15.21 28.72 -71.28
N ILE A 18 -15.80 28.11 -72.32
CA ILE A 18 -16.20 28.82 -73.54
C ILE A 18 -17.53 29.48 -73.24
N ALA A 19 -17.51 30.80 -72.95
CA ALA A 19 -18.71 31.61 -72.95
C ALA A 19 -19.08 31.92 -74.39
N LEU A 20 -20.14 31.28 -74.89
CA LEU A 20 -20.75 31.65 -76.22
C LEU A 20 -21.76 32.80 -75.98
N LEU A 21 -21.34 34.01 -76.35
CA LEU A 21 -22.17 35.18 -76.38
C LEU A 21 -23.10 35.10 -77.62
N LEU A 22 -24.38 34.79 -77.43
CA LEU A 22 -25.39 35.11 -78.40
C LEU A 22 -25.97 36.50 -78.14
N GLY A 23 -25.67 37.46 -79.02
CA GLY A 23 -26.19 38.81 -78.92
C GLY A 23 -27.66 38.89 -79.27
N LEU A 24 -28.46 39.33 -78.35
CA LEU A 24 -29.75 39.96 -78.63
C LEU A 24 -29.76 41.28 -77.89
N GLY A 25 -29.68 42.37 -78.72
CA GLY A 25 -29.72 43.72 -78.20
C GLY A 25 -31.08 44.05 -77.59
N LEU A 26 -31.09 44.30 -76.31
CA LEU A 26 -32.04 45.09 -75.55
C LEU A 26 -31.19 45.98 -74.63
N ALA A 27 -31.18 47.29 -75.00
CA ALA A 27 -30.60 48.29 -74.13
C ALA A 27 -31.42 48.37 -72.84
N SER A 28 -31.11 47.62 -71.84
CA SER A 28 -31.53 47.89 -70.48
C SER A 28 -30.37 48.54 -69.75
N SER A 29 -30.64 49.67 -69.14
CA SER A 29 -29.76 50.41 -68.29
C SER A 29 -29.26 49.40 -67.19
N PHE A 30 -28.04 49.01 -67.34
CA PHE A 30 -27.38 48.25 -66.21
C PHE A 30 -27.33 49.19 -65.02
N ALA A 31 -28.21 49.06 -64.03
CA ALA A 31 -28.05 49.66 -62.76
C ALA A 31 -26.71 49.12 -62.24
N GLN A 32 -25.74 49.96 -61.94
CA GLN A 32 -24.48 49.61 -61.36
C GLN A 32 -24.77 48.89 -60.04
N LEU A 33 -24.31 47.64 -59.90
CA LEU A 33 -24.45 46.91 -58.62
C LEU A 33 -23.83 47.75 -57.50
N PRO A 34 -24.50 47.87 -56.36
CA PRO A 34 -23.96 48.63 -55.23
C PRO A 34 -22.60 48.07 -54.83
N THR A 35 -21.63 48.93 -54.56
CA THR A 35 -20.32 48.59 -54.04
C THR A 35 -20.38 48.59 -52.51
N GLY A 36 -19.81 47.56 -51.88
CA GLY A 36 -19.71 47.42 -50.41
C GLY A 36 -20.63 46.33 -49.82
N PRO A 37 -20.57 46.15 -48.49
CA PRO A 37 -21.23 45.06 -47.79
C PRO A 37 -22.75 45.11 -47.92
N LEU A 38 -23.38 43.93 -48.05
CA LEU A 38 -24.82 43.78 -48.15
C LEU A 38 -25.36 43.04 -46.90
N TYR A 39 -26.61 43.33 -46.55
CA TYR A 39 -27.30 42.78 -45.39
C TYR A 39 -28.45 41.87 -45.82
N TRP A 40 -28.46 40.61 -45.28
CA TRP A 40 -29.50 39.65 -45.63
C TRP A 40 -30.85 40.03 -45.04
N VAL A 41 -31.86 40.03 -45.83
CA VAL A 41 -33.24 40.33 -45.44
C VAL A 41 -34.17 39.14 -45.70
N GLY A 42 -33.84 38.32 -46.68
CA GLY A 42 -34.67 37.19 -47.10
C GLY A 42 -35.98 37.66 -47.76
N THR A 43 -37.01 36.84 -47.61
CA THR A 43 -38.36 37.18 -48.14
C THR A 43 -39.19 38.09 -47.21
N ALA A 44 -38.62 38.54 -46.08
CA ALA A 44 -39.35 39.42 -45.15
C ALA A 44 -39.50 40.83 -45.73
N ALA A 45 -40.63 41.42 -45.52
CA ALA A 45 -40.97 42.72 -46.11
C ALA A 45 -40.27 43.93 -45.46
N ASN A 46 -39.56 43.74 -44.33
CA ASN A 46 -38.93 44.79 -43.58
C ASN A 46 -37.45 44.47 -43.32
N ALA A 47 -36.56 45.41 -43.48
CA ALA A 47 -35.15 45.34 -43.19
C ALA A 47 -34.86 44.99 -41.69
N GLY A 48 -33.79 44.26 -41.45
CA GLY A 48 -33.37 43.88 -40.12
C GLY A 48 -34.19 42.75 -39.52
N VAL A 49 -35.12 42.12 -40.23
CA VAL A 49 -35.90 40.97 -39.80
C VAL A 49 -35.30 39.72 -40.43
N SER A 50 -35.04 38.74 -39.63
CA SER A 50 -34.63 37.40 -40.06
C SER A 50 -35.61 36.78 -41.02
N GLY A 51 -35.12 36.07 -42.04
CA GLY A 51 -36.03 35.43 -43.01
C GLY A 51 -35.29 34.32 -43.78
N SER A 52 -36.09 33.40 -44.31
CA SER A 52 -35.64 32.43 -45.29
C SER A 52 -35.81 33.00 -46.70
N GLY A 53 -34.97 32.57 -47.63
CA GLY A 53 -35.06 33.03 -49.01
C GLY A 53 -34.01 32.41 -49.94
N THR A 54 -34.08 32.78 -51.19
CA THR A 54 -33.11 32.30 -52.20
C THR A 54 -31.98 33.26 -52.43
N TRP A 55 -30.73 32.75 -52.22
CA TRP A 55 -29.52 33.49 -52.51
C TRP A 55 -29.02 33.14 -53.93
N ASN A 56 -29.17 34.01 -54.84
CA ASN A 56 -28.57 33.93 -56.16
C ASN A 56 -28.17 35.33 -56.69
N ASN A 57 -27.49 35.38 -57.78
CA ASN A 57 -26.95 36.65 -58.34
C ASN A 57 -28.02 37.61 -58.85
N PHE A 58 -29.30 37.22 -58.88
CA PHE A 58 -30.44 37.99 -59.43
C PHE A 58 -31.50 38.31 -58.37
N SER A 59 -31.49 37.57 -57.22
CA SER A 59 -32.52 37.81 -56.19
C SER A 59 -32.27 39.13 -55.45
N THR A 60 -33.30 39.94 -55.26
CA THR A 60 -33.26 41.22 -54.59
C THR A 60 -33.51 41.11 -53.06
N GLN A 61 -32.95 40.07 -52.40
CA GLN A 61 -33.17 39.81 -51.00
C GLN A 61 -32.10 40.42 -50.08
N TRP A 62 -31.32 41.38 -50.65
CA TRP A 62 -30.27 42.10 -49.97
C TRP A 62 -30.58 43.55 -49.76
N SER A 63 -30.11 44.12 -48.64
CA SER A 63 -30.13 45.56 -48.38
C SER A 63 -28.74 46.15 -48.34
N THR A 64 -28.58 47.38 -48.78
CA THR A 64 -27.35 48.17 -48.68
C THR A 64 -27.16 48.80 -47.31
N THR A 65 -28.15 48.72 -46.42
CA THR A 65 -28.09 49.23 -45.04
C THR A 65 -28.53 48.17 -44.03
N PRO A 66 -28.02 48.21 -42.79
CA PRO A 66 -28.38 47.23 -41.79
C PRO A 66 -29.87 47.09 -41.46
N ALA A 67 -30.63 48.12 -41.64
CA ALA A 67 -32.06 48.19 -41.33
C ALA A 67 -32.91 48.55 -42.58
N GLY A 68 -32.34 48.45 -43.78
CA GLY A 68 -33.03 48.78 -45.03
C GLY A 68 -33.92 47.65 -45.54
N ALA A 69 -34.90 47.99 -46.44
CA ALA A 69 -35.69 47.02 -47.13
C ALA A 69 -34.87 46.29 -48.20
N ALA A 70 -35.27 45.02 -48.52
CA ALA A 70 -34.61 44.20 -49.54
C ALA A 70 -34.86 44.82 -50.91
N ASN A 71 -33.83 45.28 -51.62
CA ASN A 71 -33.93 45.92 -52.92
C ASN A 71 -32.64 45.79 -53.75
N SER A 72 -31.71 44.99 -53.36
CA SER A 72 -30.43 44.79 -54.05
C SER A 72 -30.20 43.33 -54.38
N ALA A 73 -29.63 43.13 -55.59
CA ALA A 73 -29.09 41.86 -55.99
C ALA A 73 -27.70 41.65 -55.35
N TRP A 74 -27.25 40.38 -55.25
CA TRP A 74 -25.95 40.06 -54.73
C TRP A 74 -24.81 40.65 -55.58
N ASN A 75 -23.79 41.21 -54.92
CA ASN A 75 -22.71 41.93 -55.57
C ASN A 75 -21.34 41.25 -55.45
N SER A 76 -21.29 40.01 -54.87
CA SER A 76 -20.07 39.22 -54.60
C SER A 76 -19.11 39.83 -53.56
N ASP A 77 -19.58 40.77 -52.71
CA ASP A 77 -18.80 41.39 -51.65
C ASP A 77 -19.07 40.75 -50.29
N THR A 78 -19.32 41.48 -49.26
CA THR A 78 -19.51 40.98 -47.88
C THR A 78 -20.99 40.78 -47.59
N ALA A 79 -21.37 39.59 -47.14
CA ALA A 79 -22.70 39.26 -46.72
C ALA A 79 -22.83 39.41 -45.17
N ASN A 80 -23.69 40.27 -44.68
CA ASN A 80 -23.94 40.46 -43.24
C ASN A 80 -25.30 39.87 -42.86
N PHE A 81 -25.31 39.02 -41.82
CA PHE A 81 -26.50 38.42 -41.22
C PHE A 81 -26.72 39.04 -39.86
N ASN A 82 -27.79 39.81 -39.68
CA ASN A 82 -28.07 40.60 -38.47
C ASN A 82 -29.41 40.21 -37.81
N GLY A 83 -30.27 39.54 -38.51
CA GLY A 83 -31.63 39.24 -38.06
C GLY A 83 -31.69 38.34 -36.83
N THR A 84 -32.41 38.73 -35.78
CA THR A 84 -32.43 38.07 -34.45
C THR A 84 -33.17 36.69 -34.45
N ALA A 85 -34.08 36.45 -35.39
CA ALA A 85 -34.84 35.22 -35.47
C ALA A 85 -34.14 34.11 -36.32
N GLY A 86 -33.04 34.47 -37.01
CA GLY A 86 -32.36 33.54 -37.92
C GLY A 86 -33.14 33.31 -39.24
N GLY A 87 -32.83 32.20 -39.97
CA GLY A 87 -33.49 31.82 -41.21
C GLY A 87 -32.64 30.94 -42.12
N THR A 88 -33.16 30.60 -43.31
CA THR A 88 -32.41 29.78 -44.28
C THR A 88 -32.18 30.57 -45.58
N ALA A 89 -30.94 30.76 -45.96
CA ALA A 89 -30.54 31.28 -47.28
C ALA A 89 -30.26 30.13 -48.22
N THR A 90 -31.10 29.88 -49.22
CA THR A 90 -30.96 28.72 -50.14
C THR A 90 -30.23 29.11 -51.42
N ILE A 91 -29.13 28.43 -51.71
CA ILE A 91 -28.38 28.53 -52.99
C ILE A 91 -28.80 27.34 -53.84
N ALA A 92 -29.45 27.58 -54.97
CA ALA A 92 -29.94 26.50 -55.83
C ALA A 92 -29.51 26.74 -57.29
N GLY A 93 -28.77 25.81 -57.86
CA GLY A 93 -28.36 25.83 -59.25
C GLY A 93 -27.51 27.06 -59.69
N THR A 94 -26.73 27.63 -58.78
CA THR A 94 -25.90 28.80 -59.08
C THR A 94 -24.61 28.79 -58.20
N ALA A 95 -23.57 29.40 -58.69
CA ALA A 95 -22.37 29.70 -57.98
C ALA A 95 -22.45 31.09 -57.32
N ILE A 96 -22.27 31.13 -56.01
CA ILE A 96 -22.15 32.35 -55.23
C ILE A 96 -20.73 32.60 -54.85
N SER A 97 -20.18 33.76 -55.16
CA SER A 97 -18.90 34.25 -54.69
C SER A 97 -19.09 35.30 -53.61
N ALA A 98 -18.35 35.21 -52.50
CA ALA A 98 -18.33 36.16 -51.40
C ALA A 98 -16.92 36.51 -50.99
N ASN A 99 -16.61 37.76 -50.63
CA ASN A 99 -15.39 38.12 -49.96
C ASN A 99 -15.42 37.72 -48.51
N ALA A 100 -16.59 37.94 -47.84
CA ALA A 100 -16.77 37.53 -46.47
C ALA A 100 -18.25 37.27 -46.14
N ILE A 101 -18.52 36.45 -45.12
CA ILE A 101 -19.80 36.34 -44.44
C ILE A 101 -19.63 36.68 -42.99
N ASN A 102 -20.43 37.60 -42.47
CA ASN A 102 -20.42 38.01 -41.07
C ASN A 102 -21.77 37.68 -40.42
N PHE A 103 -21.76 36.90 -39.42
CA PHE A 103 -22.85 36.70 -38.47
C PHE A 103 -22.60 37.59 -37.27
N ASN A 104 -23.28 38.75 -37.23
CA ASN A 104 -23.00 39.82 -36.31
C ASN A 104 -23.58 39.57 -34.90
N PRO A 105 -23.15 40.30 -33.87
CA PRO A 105 -23.69 40.15 -32.51
C PRO A 105 -25.22 40.29 -32.51
N GLY A 106 -25.90 39.30 -31.87
CA GLY A 106 -27.37 39.24 -31.82
C GLY A 106 -28.04 38.61 -33.05
N ALA A 107 -27.27 38.17 -34.07
CA ALA A 107 -27.83 37.39 -35.16
C ALA A 107 -28.38 36.05 -34.65
N GLY A 108 -29.59 35.70 -35.13
CA GLY A 108 -30.18 34.36 -34.83
C GLY A 108 -29.42 33.24 -35.53
N ALA A 109 -29.84 31.99 -35.32
CA ALA A 109 -29.26 30.83 -36.01
C ALA A 109 -29.65 30.83 -37.50
N PHE A 110 -28.68 31.00 -38.37
CA PHE A 110 -28.86 30.92 -39.82
C PHE A 110 -28.34 29.63 -40.41
N THR A 111 -29.01 29.14 -41.43
CA THR A 111 -28.53 28.04 -42.27
C THR A 111 -28.34 28.53 -43.70
N ILE A 112 -27.15 28.34 -44.28
CA ILE A 112 -26.93 28.49 -45.72
C ILE A 112 -27.06 27.13 -46.35
N LEU A 113 -28.11 26.86 -47.09
CA LEU A 113 -28.44 25.58 -47.71
C LEU A 113 -28.10 25.56 -49.19
N LEU A 114 -27.16 24.71 -49.59
CA LEU A 114 -26.80 24.46 -50.98
C LEU A 114 -27.58 23.24 -51.46
N THR A 115 -28.40 23.38 -52.50
CA THR A 115 -29.21 22.30 -53.05
C THR A 115 -28.83 22.06 -54.53
N GLY A 116 -28.75 20.77 -54.94
CA GLY A 116 -28.54 20.47 -56.34
C GLY A 116 -29.61 21.01 -57.27
N ALA A 117 -29.29 21.24 -58.52
CA ALA A 117 -30.25 21.76 -59.54
C ALA A 117 -31.39 20.75 -59.78
N GLN A 118 -32.64 21.19 -59.68
CA GLN A 118 -33.80 20.42 -60.21
C GLN A 118 -33.87 20.58 -61.74
N PHE A 119 -33.91 19.42 -62.45
CA PHE A 119 -34.12 19.40 -63.88
C PHE A 119 -35.61 19.19 -64.20
N THR A 120 -36.25 20.19 -64.88
CA THR A 120 -37.42 19.92 -65.68
C THR A 120 -36.93 19.62 -67.07
N LEU A 121 -37.08 18.41 -67.61
CA LEU A 121 -36.79 18.04 -68.98
C LEU A 121 -37.81 18.73 -69.90
N ALA A 122 -37.49 19.88 -70.42
CA ALA A 122 -38.14 20.40 -71.63
C ALA A 122 -37.37 19.84 -72.80
N LYS A 123 -38.12 19.26 -73.77
CA LYS A 123 -37.64 18.64 -74.99
C LYS A 123 -36.72 19.63 -75.77
N GLU A 124 -35.52 19.16 -76.09
CA GLU A 124 -34.57 19.78 -77.01
C GLU A 124 -33.94 21.12 -76.60
N SER A 125 -32.89 21.04 -75.78
CA SER A 125 -31.78 21.98 -75.80
C SER A 125 -30.65 21.54 -74.90
N ALA A 126 -29.39 21.85 -75.23
CA ALA A 126 -28.20 21.50 -74.45
C ALA A 126 -28.32 21.97 -72.97
N VAL A 127 -28.33 21.05 -72.07
CA VAL A 127 -28.50 21.34 -70.62
C VAL A 127 -27.14 21.77 -70.08
N ALA A 128 -27.03 23.03 -69.72
CA ALA A 128 -25.90 23.47 -68.88
C ALA A 128 -26.17 22.94 -67.42
N LEU A 129 -25.34 22.08 -66.95
CA LEU A 129 -25.36 21.59 -65.55
C LEU A 129 -24.96 22.76 -64.63
N LEU A 130 -25.93 23.34 -63.89
CA LEU A 130 -25.63 24.39 -62.94
C LEU A 130 -25.37 23.74 -61.57
N GLN A 131 -24.14 23.90 -61.08
CA GLN A 131 -23.69 23.46 -59.76
C GLN A 131 -23.95 24.53 -58.76
N SER A 132 -24.53 24.16 -57.62
CA SER A 132 -24.64 25.05 -56.46
C SER A 132 -23.32 25.09 -55.68
N SER A 133 -22.73 26.28 -55.60
CA SER A 133 -21.48 26.47 -54.87
C SER A 133 -21.45 27.78 -54.07
N LEU A 134 -20.74 27.78 -52.98
CA LEU A 134 -20.42 28.93 -52.16
C LEU A 134 -18.89 29.07 -52.09
N ILE A 135 -18.34 30.13 -52.68
CA ILE A 135 -16.91 30.32 -52.86
C ILE A 135 -16.48 31.58 -52.11
N PHE A 136 -15.54 31.44 -51.16
CA PHE A 136 -14.95 32.52 -50.39
C PHE A 136 -13.62 32.94 -51.04
N ASN A 137 -13.51 34.22 -51.47
CA ASN A 137 -12.30 34.75 -52.08
C ASN A 137 -11.57 35.80 -51.18
N GLY A 138 -12.16 36.20 -50.05
CA GLY A 138 -11.63 37.24 -49.16
C GLY A 138 -11.42 36.72 -47.73
N ALA A 139 -11.95 37.45 -46.71
CA ALA A 139 -11.73 37.13 -45.29
C ALA A 139 -12.38 35.82 -44.81
N GLY A 140 -13.36 35.27 -45.56
CA GLY A 140 -14.07 34.06 -45.18
C GLY A 140 -15.23 34.32 -44.22
N ILE A 141 -15.36 33.57 -43.12
CA ILE A 141 -16.53 33.65 -42.24
C ILE A 141 -16.12 34.15 -40.87
N THR A 142 -16.88 35.16 -40.38
CA THR A 142 -16.79 35.66 -39.02
C THR A 142 -18.11 35.43 -38.30
N ASN A 143 -18.12 34.68 -37.21
CA ASN A 143 -19.31 34.43 -36.39
C ASN A 143 -19.08 35.00 -35.00
N THR A 144 -19.70 36.14 -34.70
CA THR A 144 -19.72 36.82 -33.39
C THR A 144 -21.10 36.85 -32.76
N SER A 145 -22.07 36.11 -33.34
CA SER A 145 -23.45 36.07 -32.88
C SER A 145 -23.65 35.37 -31.54
N GLY A 146 -22.70 34.55 -31.10
CA GLY A 146 -22.83 33.65 -29.95
C GLY A 146 -23.69 32.40 -30.20
N LEU A 147 -24.21 32.22 -31.39
CA LEU A 147 -25.03 31.09 -31.83
C LEU A 147 -24.30 30.24 -32.88
N THR A 148 -24.70 28.97 -32.98
CA THR A 148 -24.23 28.11 -34.07
C THR A 148 -24.81 28.55 -35.40
N GLN A 149 -23.96 28.78 -36.37
CA GLN A 149 -24.30 29.11 -37.74
C GLN A 149 -23.93 27.91 -38.63
N THR A 150 -24.79 27.57 -39.63
CA THR A 150 -24.66 26.32 -40.36
C THR A 150 -24.57 26.53 -41.85
N ILE A 151 -23.67 25.84 -42.55
CA ILE A 151 -23.64 25.68 -44.00
C ILE A 151 -23.93 24.22 -44.30
N THR A 152 -24.94 23.91 -45.11
CA THR A 152 -25.34 22.58 -45.46
C THR A 152 -25.32 22.38 -46.99
N ALA A 153 -24.46 21.44 -47.44
CA ALA A 153 -24.45 20.99 -48.84
C ALA A 153 -25.27 19.67 -48.92
N GLY A 154 -26.44 19.76 -49.55
CA GLY A 154 -27.36 18.64 -49.73
C GLY A 154 -27.68 18.35 -51.20
N THR A 155 -28.14 17.13 -51.53
CA THR A 155 -28.68 16.79 -52.84
C THR A 155 -30.21 16.79 -52.80
N SER A 156 -30.89 17.47 -53.70
CA SER A 156 -32.31 17.22 -53.98
C SER A 156 -32.40 15.96 -54.80
N GLY A 157 -33.01 14.88 -54.22
CA GLY A 157 -33.03 13.54 -54.80
C GLY A 157 -33.53 13.47 -56.28
N LEU A 158 -32.63 13.03 -57.14
CA LEU A 158 -32.87 12.15 -58.31
C LEU A 158 -31.52 11.85 -58.93
N ALA A 159 -30.97 10.65 -58.67
CA ALA A 159 -29.77 10.16 -59.28
C ALA A 159 -29.99 9.72 -60.70
N LEU A 160 -29.78 10.58 -61.71
CA LEU A 160 -29.59 10.16 -63.06
C LEU A 160 -28.59 11.09 -63.74
N VAL A 161 -27.40 10.55 -64.05
CA VAL A 161 -26.26 11.15 -64.73
C VAL A 161 -25.36 12.05 -63.85
N ALA A 162 -24.04 12.02 -64.04
CA ALA A 162 -23.01 12.76 -63.32
C ALA A 162 -23.32 14.24 -63.14
N VAL A 163 -24.06 14.53 -62.07
CA VAL A 163 -24.42 15.90 -61.65
C VAL A 163 -23.30 16.41 -60.77
N SER A 164 -22.86 17.59 -61.06
CA SER A 164 -21.93 18.32 -60.18
C SER A 164 -22.52 18.48 -58.81
N THR A 165 -21.85 17.96 -57.83
CA THR A 165 -22.29 18.00 -56.42
C THR A 165 -22.13 19.37 -55.80
N PRO A 166 -23.06 19.82 -54.93
CA PRO A 166 -22.90 21.08 -54.22
C PRO A 166 -21.62 21.11 -53.35
N PHE A 167 -20.94 22.24 -53.30
CA PHE A 167 -19.72 22.40 -52.51
C PHE A 167 -19.55 23.80 -51.91
N THR A 168 -18.72 23.85 -50.85
CA THR A 168 -18.23 25.10 -50.25
C THR A 168 -16.72 25.17 -50.48
N GLU A 169 -16.22 26.31 -50.93
CA GLU A 169 -14.79 26.48 -51.21
C GLU A 169 -14.22 27.72 -50.54
N PHE A 170 -13.13 27.59 -49.86
CA PHE A 170 -12.34 28.65 -49.25
C PHE A 170 -11.06 28.86 -50.06
N ARG A 171 -10.87 30.05 -50.58
CA ARG A 171 -9.70 30.42 -51.38
C ARG A 171 -8.89 31.53 -50.73
N ASN A 172 -7.69 31.78 -51.25
CA ASN A 172 -6.75 32.78 -50.78
C ASN A 172 -6.42 32.60 -49.30
N ALA A 173 -6.61 33.61 -48.46
CA ALA A 173 -6.42 33.55 -47.03
C ALA A 173 -7.75 33.49 -46.22
N SER A 174 -8.83 33.02 -46.85
CA SER A 174 -10.14 32.96 -46.21
C SER A 174 -10.18 31.94 -45.04
N VAL A 175 -10.95 32.24 -44.00
CA VAL A 175 -11.11 31.37 -42.84
C VAL A 175 -12.55 30.87 -42.73
N ALA A 176 -12.74 29.64 -42.26
CA ALA A 176 -14.07 29.10 -42.01
C ALA A 176 -14.65 29.56 -40.64
N GLY A 177 -13.78 30.05 -39.74
CA GLY A 177 -14.22 30.50 -38.43
C GLY A 177 -14.70 29.36 -37.55
N ASN A 178 -15.76 29.57 -36.75
CA ASN A 178 -16.35 28.61 -35.82
C ASN A 178 -17.75 28.12 -36.27
N VAL A 179 -17.97 27.98 -37.56
CA VAL A 179 -19.26 27.56 -38.11
C VAL A 179 -19.35 26.05 -38.25
N VAL A 180 -20.57 25.53 -38.34
CA VAL A 180 -20.86 24.12 -38.68
C VAL A 180 -21.02 24.00 -40.20
N ILE A 181 -20.27 23.06 -40.81
CA ILE A 181 -20.36 22.75 -42.24
C ILE A 181 -20.81 21.30 -42.39
N ASN A 182 -21.94 21.06 -43.04
CA ASN A 182 -22.50 19.73 -43.20
C ASN A 182 -22.53 19.35 -44.70
N ASN A 183 -21.71 18.39 -45.10
CA ASN A 183 -21.70 17.80 -46.44
C ASN A 183 -22.59 16.53 -46.39
N ILE A 184 -23.94 16.69 -46.49
CA ILE A 184 -24.91 15.61 -46.29
C ILE A 184 -25.35 14.89 -47.56
N GLY A 185 -25.10 15.48 -48.72
CA GLY A 185 -25.40 14.88 -50.01
C GLY A 185 -24.26 13.92 -50.45
N ALA A 186 -24.58 12.96 -51.34
CA ALA A 186 -23.57 12.10 -51.91
C ALA A 186 -22.56 12.95 -52.74
N GLY A 187 -21.25 12.80 -52.48
CA GLY A 187 -20.17 13.53 -53.09
C GLY A 187 -20.11 15.02 -52.83
N THR A 188 -20.96 15.58 -51.95
CA THR A 188 -20.85 16.98 -51.51
C THR A 188 -19.57 17.20 -50.74
N HIS A 189 -18.98 18.40 -50.82
CA HIS A 189 -17.65 18.60 -50.23
C HIS A 189 -17.36 20.03 -49.79
N THR A 190 -16.26 20.15 -49.08
CA THR A 190 -15.67 21.41 -48.68
C THR A 190 -14.22 21.46 -49.02
N ASP A 191 -13.80 22.45 -49.80
CA ASP A 191 -12.44 22.63 -50.27
C ASP A 191 -11.76 23.83 -49.62
N PHE A 192 -10.52 23.62 -49.18
CA PHE A 192 -9.64 24.68 -48.70
C PHE A 192 -8.41 24.78 -49.62
N ASN A 193 -8.26 25.93 -50.25
CA ASN A 193 -7.23 26.15 -51.26
C ASN A 193 -6.33 27.36 -50.89
N ASN A 194 -5.22 27.52 -51.56
CA ASN A 194 -4.18 28.52 -51.32
C ASN A 194 -3.67 28.52 -49.87
N THR A 195 -3.95 29.55 -49.06
CA THR A 195 -3.53 29.68 -47.67
C THR A 195 -4.73 29.76 -46.72
N SER A 196 -5.88 29.24 -47.14
CA SER A 196 -7.11 29.27 -46.38
C SER A 196 -7.03 28.38 -45.12
N SER A 197 -7.94 28.63 -44.19
CA SER A 197 -7.95 27.93 -42.88
C SER A 197 -9.34 27.44 -42.52
N ALA A 198 -9.43 26.21 -42.03
CA ALA A 198 -10.67 25.74 -41.40
C ALA A 198 -10.87 26.31 -40.00
N ASP A 199 -9.84 26.89 -39.39
CA ASP A 199 -9.86 27.56 -38.05
C ASP A 199 -10.46 26.63 -36.96
N HIS A 200 -11.65 26.95 -36.45
CA HIS A 200 -12.37 26.17 -35.43
C HIS A 200 -13.67 25.55 -36.00
N ALA A 201 -13.82 25.45 -37.28
CA ALA A 201 -15.01 24.91 -37.92
C ALA A 201 -15.29 23.46 -37.47
N PHE A 202 -16.59 23.13 -37.37
CA PHE A 202 -17.07 21.76 -37.17
C PHE A 202 -17.61 21.26 -38.52
N ILE A 203 -16.88 20.36 -39.17
CA ILE A 203 -17.18 19.88 -40.52
C ILE A 203 -17.64 18.44 -40.46
N THR A 204 -18.82 18.13 -41.00
CA THR A 204 -19.34 16.75 -41.08
C THR A 204 -19.50 16.32 -42.52
N ASN A 205 -18.77 15.29 -42.92
CA ASN A 205 -18.91 14.57 -44.20
C ASN A 205 -19.88 13.40 -44.02
N GLY A 206 -21.19 13.69 -44.02
CA GLY A 206 -22.29 12.75 -43.73
C GLY A 206 -22.85 12.01 -44.93
N GLY A 207 -22.66 12.57 -46.14
CA GLY A 207 -23.12 11.94 -47.39
C GLY A 207 -22.16 10.80 -47.85
N ALA A 208 -22.68 9.89 -48.68
CA ALA A 208 -21.82 8.86 -49.29
C ALA A 208 -20.74 9.55 -50.14
N ALA A 209 -19.48 9.17 -49.94
CA ALA A 209 -18.30 9.75 -50.64
C ALA A 209 -18.24 11.31 -50.55
N SER A 210 -18.84 11.89 -49.50
CA SER A 210 -18.68 13.33 -49.21
C SER A 210 -17.30 13.55 -48.57
N TYR A 211 -16.72 14.75 -48.74
CA TYR A 211 -15.35 14.92 -48.32
C TYR A 211 -15.01 16.36 -47.90
N THR A 212 -13.85 16.48 -47.26
CA THR A 212 -13.16 17.75 -47.05
C THR A 212 -11.76 17.64 -47.64
N TYR A 213 -11.39 18.59 -48.49
CA TYR A 213 -10.13 18.58 -49.22
C TYR A 213 -9.31 19.83 -48.89
N PHE A 214 -8.04 19.65 -48.58
CA PHE A 214 -7.09 20.73 -48.38
C PHE A 214 -6.01 20.67 -49.44
N GLY A 215 -5.85 21.77 -50.22
CA GLY A 215 -4.76 21.92 -51.17
C GLY A 215 -5.01 21.28 -52.58
N THR A 216 -6.07 21.70 -53.27
CA THR A 216 -6.34 21.23 -54.63
C THR A 216 -5.30 21.71 -55.67
N GLY A 217 -4.61 22.84 -55.42
CA GLY A 217 -3.57 23.40 -56.30
C GLY A 217 -2.16 23.01 -55.84
N VAL A 218 -1.22 22.83 -56.77
CA VAL A 218 0.17 22.40 -56.54
C VAL A 218 0.96 23.28 -55.53
N ILE A 219 0.61 24.56 -55.47
CA ILE A 219 1.28 25.53 -54.58
C ILE A 219 0.44 25.87 -53.33
N ASP A 220 -0.68 25.17 -53.14
CA ASP A 220 -1.57 25.42 -52.03
C ASP A 220 -0.97 24.91 -50.72
N ALA A 221 -1.16 25.70 -49.61
CA ALA A 221 -0.72 25.43 -48.29
C ALA A 221 -1.80 25.76 -47.23
N PRO A 222 -3.05 25.28 -47.39
CA PRO A 222 -4.14 25.54 -46.46
C PRO A 222 -3.93 24.77 -45.17
N THR A 223 -4.64 25.19 -44.11
CA THR A 223 -4.54 24.54 -42.77
C THR A 223 -5.89 24.12 -42.24
N ALA A 224 -5.95 22.92 -41.69
CA ALA A 224 -7.10 22.45 -40.94
C ALA A 224 -7.17 23.10 -39.52
N ALA A 225 -6.10 23.75 -39.09
CA ALA A 225 -5.99 24.49 -37.83
C ALA A 225 -6.50 23.70 -36.60
N SER A 226 -7.56 24.16 -35.96
CA SER A 226 -8.18 23.48 -34.80
C SER A 226 -9.59 22.93 -35.12
N ALA A 227 -9.90 22.74 -36.36
CA ALA A 227 -11.22 22.24 -36.79
C ALA A 227 -11.50 20.83 -36.28
N THR A 228 -12.79 20.52 -36.10
CA THR A 228 -13.26 19.13 -35.92
C THR A 228 -13.85 18.65 -37.24
N ILE A 229 -13.30 17.55 -37.78
CA ILE A 229 -13.73 16.98 -39.05
C ILE A 229 -14.24 15.56 -38.84
N ILE A 230 -15.50 15.31 -39.15
CA ILE A 230 -16.18 14.02 -38.95
C ILE A 230 -16.52 13.39 -40.30
N ASN A 231 -15.94 12.24 -40.61
CA ASN A 231 -16.25 11.43 -41.77
C ASN A 231 -17.29 10.37 -41.37
N ALA A 232 -18.59 10.68 -41.54
CA ALA A 232 -19.70 9.86 -41.08
C ALA A 232 -20.41 9.10 -42.22
N GLY A 233 -20.25 9.53 -43.46
CA GLY A 233 -20.85 8.88 -44.62
C GLY A 233 -20.03 7.66 -45.13
N ALA A 234 -20.68 6.73 -45.77
CA ALA A 234 -19.99 5.61 -46.44
C ALA A 234 -18.99 6.15 -47.51
N GLY A 235 -17.70 5.78 -47.35
CA GLY A 235 -16.63 6.27 -48.19
C GLY A 235 -16.35 7.77 -48.10
N SER A 236 -16.85 8.46 -47.06
CA SER A 236 -16.51 9.86 -46.81
C SER A 236 -15.07 10.01 -46.33
N PHE A 237 -14.43 11.14 -46.60
CA PHE A 237 -13.02 11.29 -46.31
C PHE A 237 -12.53 12.72 -46.02
N LEU A 238 -11.34 12.77 -45.47
CA LEU A 238 -10.47 13.93 -45.38
C LEU A 238 -9.25 13.72 -46.27
N GLU A 239 -8.96 14.67 -47.15
CA GLU A 239 -7.75 14.69 -47.97
C GLU A 239 -6.87 15.88 -47.57
N LEU A 240 -5.61 15.61 -47.25
CA LEU A 240 -4.57 16.61 -47.10
C LEU A 240 -3.53 16.41 -48.20
N ALA A 241 -3.44 17.32 -49.16
CA ALA A 241 -2.56 17.22 -50.28
C ALA A 241 -1.64 18.46 -50.43
N ASN A 242 -0.65 18.36 -51.27
CA ASN A 242 0.31 19.40 -51.57
C ASN A 242 0.99 19.98 -50.33
N GLY A 243 0.96 21.28 -50.11
CA GLY A 243 1.57 21.94 -48.94
C GLY A 243 0.64 22.06 -47.73
N SER A 244 -0.50 21.37 -47.68
CA SER A 244 -1.51 21.50 -46.63
C SER A 244 -1.04 20.99 -45.27
N HIS A 245 -1.61 21.51 -44.18
CA HIS A 245 -1.28 21.17 -42.83
C HIS A 245 -2.53 20.79 -42.01
N GLY A 246 -2.48 19.64 -41.34
CA GLY A 246 -3.55 19.19 -40.42
C GLY A 246 -3.57 19.92 -39.06
N SER A 247 -2.43 20.42 -38.62
CA SER A 247 -2.24 21.21 -37.39
C SER A 247 -2.80 20.54 -36.14
N LEU A 248 -3.77 21.15 -35.45
CA LEU A 248 -4.42 20.64 -34.25
C LEU A 248 -5.81 20.03 -34.52
N ALA A 249 -6.16 19.80 -35.79
CA ALA A 249 -7.48 19.30 -36.14
C ALA A 249 -7.79 17.95 -35.50
N ARG A 250 -9.02 17.84 -34.98
CA ARG A 250 -9.61 16.59 -34.50
C ARG A 250 -10.29 15.89 -35.64
N VAL A 251 -9.92 14.66 -35.94
CA VAL A 251 -10.49 13.88 -37.05
C VAL A 251 -11.18 12.63 -36.52
N VAL A 252 -12.46 12.48 -36.88
CA VAL A 252 -13.31 11.36 -36.47
C VAL A 252 -13.79 10.59 -37.68
N ASN A 253 -13.39 9.34 -37.82
CA ASN A 253 -13.89 8.42 -38.82
C ASN A 253 -15.01 7.57 -38.21
N SER A 254 -16.26 8.03 -38.34
CA SER A 254 -17.40 7.35 -37.73
C SER A 254 -17.94 6.18 -38.58
N HIS A 255 -17.59 6.12 -39.87
CA HIS A 255 -18.01 5.04 -40.76
C HIS A 255 -16.85 4.08 -41.06
N PRO A 256 -17.05 2.75 -41.10
CA PRO A 256 -15.95 1.79 -41.37
C PRO A 256 -15.23 1.94 -42.73
N THR A 257 -15.90 2.50 -43.73
CA THR A 257 -15.29 2.73 -45.05
C THR A 257 -14.83 4.17 -45.25
N SER A 258 -14.92 5.03 -44.25
CA SER A 258 -14.38 6.36 -44.31
C SER A 258 -12.85 6.34 -44.18
N PHE A 259 -12.22 7.40 -44.68
CA PHE A 259 -10.77 7.46 -44.60
C PHE A 259 -10.17 8.86 -44.45
N VAL A 260 -8.92 8.90 -44.06
CA VAL A 260 -8.05 10.06 -44.07
C VAL A 260 -6.90 9.76 -45.03
N ASN A 261 -6.60 10.65 -45.95
CA ASN A 261 -5.49 10.51 -46.85
C ASN A 261 -4.48 11.68 -46.71
N ILE A 262 -3.21 11.32 -46.47
CA ILE A 262 -2.10 12.28 -46.43
C ILE A 262 -0.99 11.89 -47.44
N SER A 263 -1.23 10.90 -48.31
CA SER A 263 -0.21 10.37 -49.20
C SER A 263 0.26 11.40 -50.23
N GLU A 264 -0.60 12.32 -50.58
CA GLU A 264 -0.39 13.32 -51.63
C GLU A 264 0.32 14.62 -51.13
N LEU A 265 0.72 14.66 -49.86
CA LEU A 265 1.49 15.78 -49.34
C LEU A 265 2.83 15.93 -50.08
N THR A 266 3.26 17.15 -50.33
CA THR A 266 4.63 17.43 -50.82
C THR A 266 5.65 17.45 -49.68
N SER A 267 5.22 17.71 -48.46
CA SER A 267 6.03 17.63 -47.22
C SER A 267 6.31 16.18 -46.83
N ALA A 268 7.28 15.96 -45.91
CA ALA A 268 7.59 14.66 -45.35
C ALA A 268 6.47 14.10 -44.43
N GLY A 269 5.48 14.90 -44.08
CA GLY A 269 4.36 14.51 -43.26
C GLY A 269 3.54 15.70 -42.74
N THR A 270 2.57 15.41 -41.91
CA THR A 270 1.71 16.43 -41.29
C THR A 270 1.40 16.10 -39.81
N THR A 271 0.80 17.07 -39.12
CA THR A 271 0.27 16.87 -37.78
C THR A 271 -1.26 16.81 -37.83
N LEU A 272 -1.85 16.05 -36.93
CA LEU A 272 -3.26 16.11 -36.53
C LEU A 272 -3.37 16.24 -35.02
N GLY A 273 -4.31 17.00 -34.52
CA GLY A 273 -4.58 17.09 -33.10
C GLY A 273 -4.93 15.72 -32.48
N SER A 274 -5.88 15.02 -33.14
CA SER A 274 -6.25 13.65 -32.78
C SER A 274 -6.90 12.91 -33.94
N ILE A 275 -6.84 11.58 -33.92
CA ILE A 275 -7.60 10.66 -34.76
C ILE A 275 -8.44 9.74 -33.88
N GLU A 276 -9.66 9.43 -34.32
CA GLU A 276 -10.56 8.54 -33.59
C GLU A 276 -11.59 7.87 -34.54
N GLY A 277 -12.26 6.82 -34.01
CA GLY A 277 -13.22 6.02 -34.74
C GLY A 277 -12.59 4.91 -35.57
N GLY A 278 -13.16 4.58 -36.72
CA GLY A 278 -12.77 3.44 -37.55
C GLY A 278 -12.18 3.85 -38.91
N GLY A 279 -12.38 3.02 -39.90
CA GLY A 279 -11.95 3.30 -41.28
C GLY A 279 -10.45 3.20 -41.53
N THR A 280 -9.94 3.96 -42.51
CA THR A 280 -8.52 3.85 -42.92
C THR A 280 -7.81 5.19 -42.85
N VAL A 281 -6.55 5.19 -42.42
CA VAL A 281 -5.62 6.31 -42.58
C VAL A 281 -4.54 5.89 -43.59
N PHE A 282 -4.52 6.55 -44.74
CA PHE A 282 -3.49 6.34 -45.78
C PHE A 282 -2.34 7.33 -45.58
N LEU A 283 -1.18 6.81 -45.24
CA LEU A 283 0.03 7.60 -45.00
C LEU A 283 0.85 7.84 -46.30
N GLY A 284 0.72 6.96 -47.28
CA GLY A 284 1.72 6.93 -48.34
C GLY A 284 3.10 6.61 -47.76
N SER A 285 4.09 7.48 -48.06
CA SER A 285 5.42 7.45 -47.44
C SER A 285 5.63 8.54 -46.38
N LYS A 286 4.55 9.11 -45.83
CA LYS A 286 4.58 10.30 -44.99
C LYS A 286 4.54 9.95 -43.51
N ASN A 287 5.03 10.88 -42.69
CA ASN A 287 4.87 10.79 -41.26
C ASN A 287 3.57 11.46 -40.80
N LEU A 288 2.75 10.73 -40.05
CA LEU A 288 1.61 11.31 -39.32
C LEU A 288 2.00 11.56 -37.88
N THR A 289 2.00 12.82 -37.44
CA THR A 289 2.16 13.19 -36.03
C THR A 289 0.79 13.43 -35.42
N VAL A 290 0.48 12.74 -34.31
CA VAL A 290 -0.85 12.79 -33.65
C VAL A 290 -0.73 13.07 -32.15
N GLY A 291 -1.67 13.84 -31.60
CA GLY A 291 -1.85 14.08 -30.19
C GLY A 291 -1.66 15.51 -29.71
N GLY A 292 -1.40 16.44 -30.65
CA GLY A 292 -1.10 17.83 -30.32
C GLY A 292 -2.21 18.60 -29.58
N ASN A 293 -3.47 18.17 -29.66
CA ASN A 293 -4.59 18.73 -28.91
C ASN A 293 -4.78 18.12 -27.52
N ASN A 294 -3.94 17.16 -27.10
CA ASN A 294 -3.94 16.48 -25.82
C ASN A 294 -5.22 15.65 -25.49
N LEU A 295 -6.04 15.34 -26.47
CA LEU A 295 -7.21 14.48 -26.27
C LEU A 295 -6.78 13.00 -26.18
N SER A 296 -7.52 12.27 -25.33
CA SER A 296 -7.41 10.81 -25.31
C SER A 296 -8.46 10.22 -26.24
N THR A 297 -8.01 9.45 -27.25
CA THR A 297 -8.85 8.95 -28.33
C THR A 297 -8.59 7.48 -28.64
N VAL A 298 -9.58 6.83 -29.22
CA VAL A 298 -9.51 5.44 -29.70
C VAL A 298 -9.68 5.41 -31.21
N PHE A 299 -8.72 4.82 -31.89
CA PHE A 299 -8.78 4.56 -33.32
C PHE A 299 -8.83 3.05 -33.54
N SER A 300 -9.97 2.57 -34.04
CA SER A 300 -10.22 1.15 -34.30
C SER A 300 -9.98 0.75 -35.76
N GLY A 301 -9.66 1.70 -36.60
CA GLY A 301 -9.38 1.50 -38.02
C GLY A 301 -7.98 1.02 -38.29
N VAL A 302 -7.57 1.12 -39.56
CA VAL A 302 -6.27 0.68 -40.05
C VAL A 302 -5.44 1.88 -40.53
N ILE A 303 -4.24 2.04 -39.94
CA ILE A 303 -3.24 2.98 -40.48
C ILE A 303 -2.32 2.17 -41.40
N ARG A 304 -2.15 2.64 -42.62
CA ARG A 304 -1.41 1.92 -43.65
C ARG A 304 -0.68 2.82 -44.63
N ASP A 305 0.28 2.26 -45.33
CA ASP A 305 0.91 2.85 -46.51
C ASP A 305 -0.07 2.89 -47.67
N GLY A 306 0.38 3.45 -48.79
CA GLY A 306 -0.38 3.55 -50.04
C GLY A 306 -1.27 4.79 -50.08
N SER A 307 -2.12 4.84 -51.09
CA SER A 307 -3.15 5.86 -51.32
C SER A 307 -4.48 5.21 -51.69
N PRO A 308 -5.61 5.88 -51.44
CA PRO A 308 -6.91 5.36 -51.88
C PRO A 308 -7.08 5.51 -53.42
N ASP A 309 -7.67 4.50 -54.06
CA ASP A 309 -7.91 4.49 -55.53
C ASP A 309 -9.04 5.47 -55.97
N VAL A 310 -9.39 6.48 -55.15
CA VAL A 310 -10.65 7.24 -55.33
C VAL A 310 -10.59 8.19 -56.51
N PHE A 311 -9.45 8.66 -56.97
CA PHE A 311 -9.34 9.69 -58.01
C PHE A 311 -8.88 9.21 -59.36
N GLN A 312 -8.50 7.95 -59.51
CA GLN A 312 -8.14 7.36 -60.82
C GLN A 312 -8.68 5.94 -61.02
N PRO A 313 -9.99 5.75 -61.30
CA PRO A 313 -10.50 4.45 -61.70
C PRO A 313 -9.83 3.98 -63.00
N GLY A 314 -8.97 3.01 -62.95
CA GLY A 314 -8.31 2.40 -64.13
C GLY A 314 -6.80 2.65 -64.26
N ASN A 315 -6.16 3.40 -63.39
CA ASN A 315 -4.71 3.52 -63.38
C ASN A 315 -4.12 2.47 -62.41
N SER A 316 -3.73 1.33 -62.99
CA SER A 316 -3.06 0.21 -62.28
C SER A 316 -1.63 0.50 -61.79
N GLN A 317 -1.20 1.72 -61.78
CA GLN A 317 -0.02 2.20 -61.11
C GLN A 317 -0.38 2.51 -59.64
N GLN A 318 -0.65 1.47 -58.86
CA GLN A 318 -0.48 1.57 -57.39
C GLN A 318 0.97 1.98 -57.18
N GLN A 319 1.24 3.25 -57.02
CA GLN A 319 2.53 3.69 -56.53
C GLN A 319 2.68 3.06 -55.18
N SER A 320 3.64 2.15 -55.05
CA SER A 320 4.02 1.53 -53.78
C SER A 320 4.65 2.60 -52.90
N PHE A 321 3.80 3.51 -52.43
CA PHE A 321 4.18 4.41 -51.35
C PHE A 321 4.35 3.57 -50.09
N ILE A 322 5.58 3.20 -49.74
CA ILE A 322 5.95 2.47 -48.55
C ILE A 322 6.75 3.39 -47.62
N GLY A 323 6.79 3.06 -46.34
CA GLY A 323 7.56 3.81 -45.33
C GLY A 323 6.77 4.87 -44.59
N GLY A 324 5.45 4.85 -44.66
CA GLY A 324 4.60 5.67 -43.81
C GLY A 324 4.87 5.43 -42.36
N SER A 325 4.93 6.48 -41.56
CA SER A 325 5.33 6.40 -40.15
C SER A 325 4.39 7.16 -39.22
N LEU A 326 4.39 6.79 -37.93
CA LEU A 326 3.53 7.39 -36.91
C LEU A 326 4.36 8.01 -35.79
N THR A 327 4.05 9.23 -35.40
CA THR A 327 4.63 9.90 -34.24
C THR A 327 3.52 10.33 -33.28
N LYS A 328 3.53 9.81 -32.06
CA LYS A 328 2.61 10.19 -30.98
C LYS A 328 3.24 11.29 -30.13
N VAL A 329 2.54 12.41 -30.00
CA VAL A 329 2.93 13.57 -29.19
C VAL A 329 1.80 13.98 -28.22
N GLY A 330 2.05 15.00 -27.40
CA GLY A 330 1.05 15.55 -26.46
C GLY A 330 0.73 14.60 -25.31
N ALA A 331 0.01 15.10 -24.31
CA ALA A 331 -0.22 14.41 -23.03
C ALA A 331 -1.33 13.33 -23.07
N GLY A 332 -2.27 13.42 -24.03
CA GLY A 332 -3.38 12.46 -24.15
C GLY A 332 -2.95 11.07 -24.62
N ALA A 333 -3.82 10.10 -24.47
CA ALA A 333 -3.63 8.73 -24.97
C ALA A 333 -4.19 8.55 -26.38
N LEU A 334 -3.46 7.83 -27.23
CA LEU A 334 -3.98 7.26 -28.47
C LEU A 334 -4.03 5.75 -28.32
N THR A 335 -5.24 5.18 -28.33
CA THR A 335 -5.44 3.73 -28.34
C THR A 335 -5.68 3.24 -29.76
N LEU A 336 -4.85 2.30 -30.23
CA LEU A 336 -4.95 1.64 -31.52
C LEU A 336 -5.47 0.22 -31.32
N THR A 337 -6.74 -0.03 -31.70
CA THR A 337 -7.35 -1.36 -31.58
C THR A 337 -7.38 -2.15 -32.88
N GLY A 338 -7.06 -1.49 -34.01
CA GLY A 338 -6.97 -2.10 -35.34
C GLY A 338 -5.60 -2.72 -35.68
N ALA A 339 -5.56 -3.45 -36.78
CA ALA A 339 -4.33 -4.01 -37.31
C ALA A 339 -3.62 -2.97 -38.21
N ASN A 340 -2.66 -2.24 -37.66
CA ASN A 340 -1.94 -1.18 -38.39
C ASN A 340 -0.78 -1.78 -39.18
N ILE A 341 -0.76 -1.53 -40.49
CA ILE A 341 0.12 -2.21 -41.44
C ILE A 341 1.08 -1.27 -42.21
N TYR A 342 1.27 -0.04 -41.71
CA TYR A 342 2.31 0.86 -42.27
C TYR A 342 3.71 0.32 -41.99
N THR A 343 4.65 0.59 -42.91
CA THR A 343 5.98 -0.05 -42.92
C THR A 343 7.12 0.84 -42.41
N GLY A 344 6.83 2.10 -42.05
CA GLY A 344 7.81 2.96 -41.40
C GLY A 344 7.85 2.81 -39.88
N GLY A 345 8.65 3.64 -39.20
CA GLY A 345 8.83 3.60 -37.75
C GLY A 345 7.64 4.18 -36.96
N THR A 346 7.54 3.78 -35.71
CA THR A 346 6.63 4.39 -34.72
C THR A 346 7.45 5.07 -33.64
N ASN A 347 7.15 6.35 -33.35
CA ASN A 347 7.79 7.11 -32.29
C ASN A 347 6.77 7.58 -31.26
N VAL A 348 7.00 7.31 -29.98
CA VAL A 348 6.18 7.78 -28.86
C VAL A 348 6.96 8.83 -28.10
N ASN A 349 6.70 10.11 -28.40
CA ASN A 349 7.43 11.26 -27.86
C ASN A 349 6.75 11.91 -26.65
N GLY A 350 5.47 11.59 -26.39
CA GLY A 350 4.73 12.15 -25.27
C GLY A 350 3.37 11.51 -25.07
N GLY A 351 2.85 11.55 -23.85
CA GLY A 351 1.61 10.90 -23.46
C GLY A 351 1.67 9.39 -23.66
N SER A 352 0.55 8.78 -24.02
CA SER A 352 0.46 7.32 -24.13
C SER A 352 0.07 6.87 -25.54
N LEU A 353 0.76 5.86 -26.05
CA LEU A 353 0.31 5.03 -27.16
C LEU A 353 -0.09 3.67 -26.61
N ILE A 354 -1.37 3.34 -26.70
CA ILE A 354 -1.90 2.04 -26.26
C ILE A 354 -2.16 1.19 -27.50
N VAL A 355 -1.52 0.04 -27.59
CA VAL A 355 -1.65 -0.89 -28.70
C VAL A 355 -2.42 -2.12 -28.22
N ASP A 356 -3.71 -2.15 -28.53
CA ASP A 356 -4.58 -3.29 -28.22
C ASP A 356 -4.80 -4.16 -29.48
N GLY A 357 -4.55 -3.60 -30.67
CA GLY A 357 -4.47 -4.31 -31.95
C GLY A 357 -3.03 -4.71 -32.30
N SER A 358 -2.55 -4.32 -33.50
CA SER A 358 -1.18 -4.61 -33.90
C SER A 358 -0.52 -3.45 -34.64
N LEU A 359 0.83 -3.39 -34.53
CA LEU A 359 1.69 -2.53 -35.32
C LEU A 359 2.63 -3.41 -36.16
N ALA A 360 2.56 -3.31 -37.48
CA ALA A 360 3.52 -3.95 -38.37
C ALA A 360 4.86 -3.18 -38.49
N SER A 361 4.94 -2.02 -37.83
CA SER A 361 6.13 -1.15 -37.82
C SER A 361 7.42 -1.93 -37.49
N PRO A 362 8.47 -1.82 -38.27
CA PRO A 362 9.71 -2.56 -38.03
C PRO A 362 10.49 -2.10 -36.81
N ASN A 363 10.29 -0.84 -36.40
CA ASN A 363 10.93 -0.26 -35.25
C ASN A 363 9.94 0.67 -34.50
N THR A 364 9.72 0.39 -33.24
CA THR A 364 8.95 1.25 -32.33
C THR A 364 9.91 1.82 -31.29
N THR A 365 9.92 3.14 -31.14
CA THR A 365 10.77 3.83 -30.16
C THR A 365 9.90 4.60 -29.17
N VAL A 366 10.07 4.34 -27.90
CA VAL A 366 9.48 5.10 -26.81
C VAL A 366 10.53 6.05 -26.26
N ASN A 367 10.34 7.33 -26.50
CA ASN A 367 11.26 8.37 -26.06
C ASN A 367 10.92 8.86 -24.63
N PRO A 368 11.86 9.54 -23.93
CA PRO A 368 11.57 10.13 -22.63
C PRO A 368 10.29 11.00 -22.66
N GLY A 369 9.39 10.76 -21.72
CA GLY A 369 8.07 11.40 -21.66
C GLY A 369 6.95 10.65 -22.39
N GLY A 370 7.29 9.63 -23.19
CA GLY A 370 6.32 8.74 -23.83
C GLY A 370 6.06 7.47 -23.02
N LEU A 371 4.85 6.92 -23.17
CA LEU A 371 4.43 5.62 -22.64
C LEU A 371 3.88 4.75 -23.78
N LEU A 372 4.34 3.51 -23.84
CA LEU A 372 3.76 2.46 -24.68
C LEU A 372 3.09 1.42 -23.78
N GLY A 373 1.81 1.15 -24.01
CA GLY A 373 1.05 0.14 -23.28
C GLY A 373 0.14 -0.67 -24.20
N GLY A 374 -0.77 -1.44 -23.60
CA GLY A 374 -1.75 -2.28 -24.28
C GLY A 374 -1.42 -3.76 -24.23
N HIS A 375 -2.36 -4.55 -24.75
CA HIS A 375 -2.27 -6.04 -24.77
C HIS A 375 -2.11 -6.60 -26.19
N GLY A 376 -1.75 -5.76 -27.14
CA GLY A 376 -1.63 -6.10 -28.55
C GLY A 376 -0.24 -6.62 -28.94
N PHE A 377 0.11 -6.35 -30.20
CA PHE A 377 1.25 -6.96 -30.87
C PHE A 377 2.14 -5.93 -31.56
N ILE A 378 3.42 -5.91 -31.27
CA ILE A 378 4.44 -5.10 -31.92
C ILE A 378 5.21 -5.99 -32.89
N GLY A 379 5.06 -5.76 -34.20
CA GLY A 379 5.60 -6.61 -35.26
C GLY A 379 7.13 -6.56 -35.42
N GLY A 380 7.76 -5.46 -35.01
CA GLY A 380 9.21 -5.26 -35.14
C GLY A 380 9.92 -5.13 -33.80
N ASN A 381 11.04 -4.39 -33.80
CA ASN A 381 11.85 -4.11 -32.64
C ASN A 381 11.22 -3.02 -31.78
N LEU A 382 11.44 -3.08 -30.46
CA LEU A 382 11.03 -2.05 -29.50
C LEU A 382 12.26 -1.50 -28.76
N VAL A 383 12.48 -0.20 -28.87
CA VAL A 383 13.48 0.53 -28.07
C VAL A 383 12.76 1.38 -27.03
N ASN A 384 13.03 1.12 -25.74
CA ASN A 384 12.40 1.80 -24.62
C ASN A 384 13.38 2.79 -23.94
N GLY A 385 13.20 4.07 -24.19
CA GLY A 385 13.84 5.16 -23.46
C GLY A 385 12.87 5.95 -22.57
N GLY A 386 11.56 5.62 -22.61
CA GLY A 386 10.50 6.17 -21.80
C GLY A 386 9.89 5.13 -20.86
N VAL A 387 8.59 4.88 -20.98
CA VAL A 387 7.87 3.88 -20.17
C VAL A 387 7.22 2.84 -21.07
N VAL A 388 7.47 1.56 -20.78
CA VAL A 388 6.69 0.44 -21.33
C VAL A 388 5.89 -0.19 -20.20
N SER A 389 4.57 -0.30 -20.38
CA SER A 389 3.64 -0.88 -19.41
C SER A 389 2.72 -1.87 -20.14
N PRO A 390 3.06 -3.15 -20.18
CA PRO A 390 2.22 -4.17 -20.81
C PRO A 390 0.82 -4.21 -20.22
N GLY A 391 -0.13 -4.64 -21.05
CA GLY A 391 -1.50 -4.88 -20.59
C GLY A 391 -2.42 -3.66 -20.57
N SER A 392 -3.68 -3.96 -20.33
CA SER A 392 -4.74 -2.99 -20.00
C SER A 392 -5.12 -3.10 -18.52
N SER A 393 -4.08 -3.39 -17.70
CA SER A 393 -4.08 -3.43 -16.23
C SER A 393 -4.84 -4.63 -15.59
N PRO A 394 -4.25 -5.84 -15.55
CA PRO A 394 -3.02 -6.34 -16.19
C PRO A 394 -3.24 -6.94 -17.62
N GLY A 395 -2.14 -7.36 -18.27
CA GLY A 395 -2.20 -8.07 -19.56
C GLY A 395 -0.84 -8.30 -20.23
N THR A 396 -0.87 -8.90 -21.43
CA THR A 396 0.35 -9.24 -22.17
C THR A 396 0.56 -8.33 -23.37
N LEU A 397 1.73 -7.71 -23.49
CA LEU A 397 2.19 -7.03 -24.70
C LEU A 397 3.23 -7.93 -25.39
N THR A 398 3.00 -8.24 -26.66
CA THR A 398 3.86 -9.13 -27.42
C THR A 398 4.75 -8.34 -28.40
N ILE A 399 6.05 -8.65 -28.43
CA ILE A 399 7.05 -8.07 -29.31
C ILE A 399 7.63 -9.18 -30.19
N ASN A 400 7.52 -9.03 -31.50
CA ASN A 400 8.04 -10.03 -32.46
C ASN A 400 9.55 -9.94 -32.66
N GLY A 401 10.09 -8.72 -32.60
CA GLY A 401 11.51 -8.44 -32.75
C GLY A 401 12.28 -8.44 -31.44
N HIS A 402 13.29 -7.59 -31.36
CA HIS A 402 14.15 -7.38 -30.21
C HIS A 402 13.54 -6.34 -29.26
N TYR A 403 13.74 -6.53 -27.98
CA TYR A 403 13.47 -5.50 -26.96
C TYR A 403 14.81 -4.92 -26.48
N THR A 404 14.93 -3.60 -26.51
CA THR A 404 16.08 -2.91 -25.94
C THR A 404 15.59 -1.84 -24.98
N GLN A 405 15.90 -1.98 -23.71
CA GLN A 405 15.67 -0.91 -22.73
C GLN A 405 16.96 -0.14 -22.50
N THR A 406 16.90 1.18 -22.67
CA THR A 406 18.03 2.08 -22.41
C THR A 406 18.11 2.47 -20.94
N ALA A 407 19.21 3.11 -20.51
CA ALA A 407 19.40 3.55 -19.12
C ALA A 407 18.30 4.52 -18.61
N GLY A 408 17.64 5.27 -19.51
CA GLY A 408 16.51 6.15 -19.16
C GLY A 408 15.16 5.46 -19.18
N GLY A 409 15.08 4.23 -19.69
CA GLY A 409 13.83 3.49 -19.86
C GLY A 409 13.29 2.89 -18.55
N THR A 410 11.98 2.75 -18.47
CA THR A 410 11.28 2.07 -17.37
C THR A 410 10.37 1.00 -17.95
N LEU A 411 10.47 -0.21 -17.43
CA LEU A 411 9.47 -1.27 -17.62
C LEU A 411 8.59 -1.31 -16.37
N ARG A 412 7.30 -0.98 -16.52
CA ARG A 412 6.31 -1.01 -15.46
C ARG A 412 5.49 -2.28 -15.56
N ILE A 413 5.43 -3.04 -14.49
CA ILE A 413 4.75 -4.34 -14.39
C ILE A 413 3.74 -4.28 -13.26
N GLU A 414 2.52 -4.63 -13.53
CA GLU A 414 1.43 -4.72 -12.56
C GLU A 414 1.15 -6.17 -12.20
N VAL A 415 0.97 -6.43 -10.90
CA VAL A 415 0.73 -7.79 -10.37
C VAL A 415 -0.45 -7.75 -9.41
N ALA A 416 -1.52 -8.45 -9.78
CA ALA A 416 -2.74 -8.66 -8.99
C ALA A 416 -2.90 -10.11 -8.52
N GLY A 417 -2.12 -11.06 -9.09
CA GLY A 417 -2.21 -12.48 -8.78
C GLY A 417 -1.21 -13.31 -9.56
N LEU A 418 -1.32 -14.64 -9.43
CA LEU A 418 -0.43 -15.62 -10.06
C LEU A 418 -0.87 -16.07 -11.46
N ALA A 419 -2.17 -15.99 -11.75
CA ALA A 419 -2.68 -16.42 -13.05
C ALA A 419 -2.18 -15.48 -14.17
N PRO A 420 -1.96 -15.99 -15.41
CA PRO A 420 -1.45 -15.18 -16.53
C PRO A 420 -2.27 -13.91 -16.85
N ALA A 421 -3.55 -13.89 -16.49
CA ALA A 421 -4.40 -12.71 -16.66
C ALA A 421 -4.36 -11.74 -15.46
N GLU A 422 -3.64 -12.09 -14.40
CA GLU A 422 -3.58 -11.32 -13.16
C GLU A 422 -2.24 -10.60 -12.98
N HIS A 423 -1.34 -10.69 -13.96
CA HIS A 423 -0.08 -9.96 -13.98
C HIS A 423 0.31 -9.55 -15.38
N ASP A 424 1.08 -8.49 -15.49
CA ASP A 424 1.61 -8.04 -16.75
C ASP A 424 2.72 -8.97 -17.25
N LEU A 425 2.73 -9.18 -18.57
CA LEU A 425 3.78 -9.92 -19.25
C LEU A 425 4.27 -9.17 -20.49
N LEU A 426 5.56 -8.91 -20.57
CA LEU A 426 6.23 -8.51 -21.80
C LEU A 426 6.78 -9.78 -22.48
N ALA A 427 6.06 -10.25 -23.51
CA ALA A 427 6.43 -11.45 -24.26
C ALA A 427 7.26 -11.06 -25.49
N ILE A 428 8.52 -11.51 -25.59
CA ILE A 428 9.46 -11.13 -26.64
C ILE A 428 9.88 -12.38 -27.41
N HIS A 429 9.64 -12.41 -28.71
CA HIS A 429 10.10 -13.53 -29.55
C HIS A 429 11.59 -13.45 -29.85
N GLY A 430 12.16 -12.27 -29.94
CA GLY A 430 13.61 -12.04 -30.09
C GLY A 430 14.36 -11.99 -28.76
N PRO A 431 15.60 -11.50 -28.75
CA PRO A 431 16.33 -11.23 -27.51
C PRO A 431 15.87 -9.95 -26.81
N ALA A 432 16.14 -9.89 -25.50
CA ALA A 432 15.93 -8.72 -24.66
C ALA A 432 17.27 -8.20 -24.12
N SER A 433 17.55 -6.92 -24.32
CA SER A 433 18.69 -6.20 -23.75
C SER A 433 18.17 -5.24 -22.68
N LEU A 434 18.57 -5.44 -21.41
CA LEU A 434 18.03 -4.75 -20.26
C LEU A 434 19.02 -3.73 -19.68
N ALA A 435 18.51 -2.56 -19.34
CA ALA A 435 19.15 -1.49 -18.59
C ALA A 435 18.05 -0.66 -17.90
N GLY A 436 18.39 0.48 -17.26
CA GLY A 436 17.40 1.41 -16.68
C GLY A 436 16.59 0.81 -15.54
N THR A 437 15.30 1.12 -15.48
CA THR A 437 14.46 0.79 -14.31
C THR A 437 13.42 -0.27 -14.65
N VAL A 438 13.23 -1.23 -13.72
CA VAL A 438 12.01 -2.02 -13.64
C VAL A 438 11.20 -1.56 -12.43
N ARG A 439 9.91 -1.35 -12.60
CA ARG A 439 8.97 -1.01 -11.54
C ARG A 439 7.86 -2.06 -11.46
N VAL A 440 7.89 -2.87 -10.42
CA VAL A 440 6.84 -3.86 -10.14
C VAL A 440 5.84 -3.24 -9.16
N VAL A 441 4.58 -3.14 -9.58
CA VAL A 441 3.48 -2.51 -8.84
C VAL A 441 2.52 -3.57 -8.37
N ARG A 442 2.17 -3.55 -7.09
CA ARG A 442 1.19 -4.44 -6.50
C ARG A 442 -0.23 -3.87 -6.67
N LEU A 443 -1.15 -4.67 -7.21
CA LEU A 443 -2.56 -4.34 -7.34
C LEU A 443 -3.43 -5.13 -6.35
N GLY A 444 -4.58 -4.57 -5.99
CA GLY A 444 -5.63 -5.28 -5.24
C GLY A 444 -5.22 -5.85 -3.88
N GLY A 445 -4.08 -5.45 -3.32
CA GLY A 445 -3.60 -6.00 -2.04
C GLY A 445 -3.08 -7.44 -2.12
N PHE A 446 -2.76 -7.94 -3.32
CA PHE A 446 -2.25 -9.30 -3.55
C PHE A 446 -1.04 -9.60 -2.66
N LYS A 447 -1.01 -10.79 -2.07
CA LYS A 447 0.08 -11.29 -1.22
C LYS A 447 0.81 -12.43 -1.91
N LEU A 448 2.14 -12.39 -1.83
CA LEU A 448 2.99 -13.50 -2.29
C LEU A 448 3.15 -14.54 -1.18
N HIS A 449 3.18 -15.82 -1.57
CA HIS A 449 3.58 -16.93 -0.72
C HIS A 449 4.96 -17.44 -1.13
N VAL A 450 5.73 -17.93 -0.21
CA VAL A 450 7.09 -18.44 -0.47
C VAL A 450 7.04 -19.53 -1.54
N GLY A 451 7.82 -19.32 -2.61
CA GLY A 451 7.88 -20.21 -3.76
C GLY A 451 7.04 -19.77 -4.95
N ASP A 452 6.21 -18.73 -4.82
CA ASP A 452 5.51 -18.14 -5.96
C ASP A 452 6.52 -17.56 -6.96
N GLU A 453 6.29 -17.82 -8.25
CA GLU A 453 7.07 -17.29 -9.35
C GLU A 453 6.16 -16.67 -10.41
N ILE A 454 6.39 -15.39 -10.71
CA ILE A 454 5.63 -14.63 -11.69
C ILE A 454 6.56 -14.18 -12.80
N PRO A 455 6.52 -14.81 -13.98
CA PRO A 455 7.28 -14.34 -15.14
C PRO A 455 6.63 -13.07 -15.71
N PHE A 456 7.31 -11.95 -15.65
CA PHE A 456 6.81 -10.69 -16.18
C PHE A 456 7.52 -10.22 -17.44
N LEU A 457 8.63 -10.87 -17.83
CA LEU A 457 9.31 -10.72 -19.11
C LEU A 457 9.79 -12.09 -19.56
N THR A 458 9.46 -12.45 -20.81
CA THR A 458 10.01 -13.64 -21.48
C THR A 458 10.68 -13.22 -22.79
N ALA A 459 11.80 -13.84 -23.14
CA ALA A 459 12.55 -13.55 -24.37
C ALA A 459 13.10 -14.83 -24.97
N ASN A 460 12.54 -15.27 -26.10
CA ASN A 460 12.97 -16.54 -26.76
C ASN A 460 14.42 -16.49 -27.25
N GLY A 461 14.90 -15.29 -27.61
CA GLY A 461 16.30 -15.08 -28.01
C GLY A 461 17.28 -14.84 -26.85
N GLY A 462 16.81 -14.99 -25.59
CA GLY A 462 17.59 -14.79 -24.37
C GLY A 462 17.52 -13.39 -23.78
N VAL A 463 17.80 -13.31 -22.49
CA VAL A 463 17.87 -12.06 -21.70
C VAL A 463 19.34 -11.69 -21.50
N GLN A 464 19.72 -10.47 -21.88
CA GLN A 464 21.06 -9.90 -21.72
C GLN A 464 21.00 -8.66 -20.83
N GLY A 465 22.00 -8.49 -19.96
CA GLY A 465 22.04 -7.39 -19.00
C GLY A 465 21.05 -7.55 -17.85
N THR A 466 20.94 -6.49 -17.07
CA THR A 466 20.02 -6.40 -15.91
C THR A 466 19.48 -4.98 -15.82
N PHE A 467 18.35 -4.80 -15.17
CA PHE A 467 17.89 -3.47 -14.83
C PHE A 467 18.83 -2.80 -13.82
N ASP A 468 19.18 -1.53 -14.05
CA ASP A 468 20.05 -0.73 -13.18
C ASP A 468 19.37 -0.40 -11.86
N SER A 469 18.06 -0.15 -11.90
CA SER A 469 17.23 0.16 -10.75
C SER A 469 16.02 -0.79 -10.68
N LYS A 470 15.74 -1.27 -9.48
CA LYS A 470 14.62 -2.20 -9.20
C LYS A 470 13.69 -1.57 -8.18
N GLN A 471 12.59 -1.02 -8.63
CA GLN A 471 11.50 -0.52 -7.78
C GLN A 471 10.45 -1.63 -7.68
N ASN A 472 10.26 -2.17 -6.48
CA ASN A 472 9.44 -3.35 -6.30
C ASN A 472 8.57 -3.22 -5.05
N ASP A 473 7.26 -3.11 -5.23
CA ASP A 473 6.31 -3.00 -4.12
C ASP A 473 6.24 -4.28 -3.27
N PHE A 474 6.76 -5.40 -3.78
CA PHE A 474 6.88 -6.66 -3.03
C PHE A 474 8.20 -6.81 -2.27
N ALA A 475 9.11 -5.85 -2.37
CA ALA A 475 10.31 -5.80 -1.52
C ALA A 475 9.96 -5.47 -0.06
N SER A 476 8.79 -4.82 0.18
CA SER A 476 8.26 -4.47 1.50
C SER A 476 6.74 -4.61 1.48
N THR A 477 6.24 -5.84 1.51
CA THR A 477 4.81 -6.16 1.31
C THR A 477 3.94 -5.96 2.53
N GLY A 478 4.51 -5.54 3.66
CA GLY A 478 3.80 -5.56 4.95
C GLY A 478 3.69 -6.96 5.56
N THR A 479 4.43 -7.95 5.00
CA THR A 479 4.65 -9.30 5.53
C THR A 479 6.14 -9.64 5.53
N VAL A 480 6.53 -10.78 6.07
CA VAL A 480 7.94 -11.23 6.06
C VAL A 480 8.36 -11.73 4.67
N VAL A 481 7.41 -12.22 3.86
CA VAL A 481 7.69 -12.69 2.49
C VAL A 481 8.04 -11.51 1.60
N LYS A 482 9.10 -11.61 0.83
CA LYS A 482 9.61 -10.59 -0.09
C LYS A 482 9.59 -11.09 -1.52
N GLY A 483 9.26 -10.21 -2.46
CA GLY A 483 9.42 -10.48 -3.87
C GLY A 483 10.81 -10.05 -4.36
N GLU A 484 11.56 -10.94 -4.95
CA GLU A 484 12.85 -10.67 -5.56
C GLU A 484 12.78 -10.79 -7.08
N ILE A 485 13.47 -9.89 -7.78
CA ILE A 485 13.58 -9.94 -9.24
C ILE A 485 14.74 -10.83 -9.60
N VAL A 486 14.44 -11.96 -10.23
CA VAL A 486 15.41 -13.01 -10.62
C VAL A 486 15.52 -13.08 -12.13
N TYR A 487 16.75 -13.13 -12.63
CA TYR A 487 17.06 -13.25 -14.05
C TYR A 487 17.33 -14.70 -14.40
N GLN A 488 16.64 -15.20 -15.41
CA GLN A 488 16.83 -16.51 -16.01
C GLN A 488 17.29 -16.34 -17.47
N PRO A 489 17.84 -17.36 -18.13
CA PRO A 489 18.34 -17.24 -19.50
C PRO A 489 17.33 -16.66 -20.50
N ASN A 490 16.05 -16.98 -20.33
CA ASN A 490 14.97 -16.56 -21.24
C ASN A 490 13.83 -15.82 -20.55
N ALA A 491 13.98 -15.44 -19.27
CA ALA A 491 12.92 -14.75 -18.52
C ALA A 491 13.47 -13.86 -17.42
N VAL A 492 12.68 -12.88 -17.02
CA VAL A 492 12.82 -12.19 -15.75
C VAL A 492 11.55 -12.44 -14.95
N ILE A 493 11.72 -12.91 -13.72
CA ILE A 493 10.62 -13.31 -12.86
C ILE A 493 10.63 -12.54 -11.55
N LEU A 494 9.46 -12.32 -10.96
CA LEU A 494 9.30 -11.99 -9.58
C LEU A 494 9.15 -13.28 -8.80
N ARG A 495 10.12 -13.58 -7.92
CA ARG A 495 10.11 -14.77 -7.06
C ARG A 495 9.85 -14.38 -5.62
N ALA A 496 8.91 -15.05 -4.98
CA ALA A 496 8.66 -14.90 -3.57
C ALA A 496 9.68 -15.69 -2.75
N VAL A 497 10.42 -14.98 -1.91
CA VAL A 497 11.45 -15.55 -1.03
C VAL A 497 11.10 -15.32 0.43
N GLN A 498 11.55 -16.24 1.28
CA GLN A 498 11.42 -16.10 2.72
C GLN A 498 12.33 -14.96 3.21
N GLY A 499 11.75 -13.96 3.85
CA GLY A 499 12.48 -12.94 4.59
C GLY A 499 12.84 -13.42 5.99
N SER A 500 13.71 -12.70 6.69
CA SER A 500 14.14 -13.03 8.05
C SER A 500 13.15 -12.52 9.09
N PHE A 501 12.65 -13.41 9.94
CA PHE A 501 11.85 -13.06 11.11
C PHE A 501 12.69 -12.29 12.14
N ALA A 502 13.99 -12.61 12.28
CA ALA A 502 14.89 -11.89 13.18
C ALA A 502 15.12 -10.43 12.74
N ASP A 503 15.23 -10.18 11.42
CA ASP A 503 15.37 -8.82 10.90
C ASP A 503 14.06 -8.03 11.07
N ALA A 504 12.92 -8.68 10.87
CA ALA A 504 11.62 -8.09 11.14
C ALA A 504 11.47 -7.72 12.63
N ALA A 505 11.84 -8.64 13.56
CA ALA A 505 11.81 -8.38 14.99
C ALA A 505 12.71 -7.21 15.39
N ARG A 506 13.94 -7.15 14.87
CA ARG A 506 14.90 -6.08 15.16
C ARG A 506 14.43 -4.71 14.67
N THR A 507 13.73 -4.68 13.51
CA THR A 507 13.27 -3.43 12.90
C THR A 507 11.99 -2.90 13.52
N LEU A 508 11.09 -3.79 13.96
CA LEU A 508 9.72 -3.44 14.35
C LEU A 508 9.48 -3.46 15.84
N CYS A 509 10.14 -4.38 16.56
CA CYS A 509 9.80 -4.67 17.96
C CYS A 509 10.82 -4.08 18.95
N ASP A 510 12.08 -3.97 18.57
CA ASP A 510 13.22 -3.50 19.39
C ASP A 510 13.29 -4.22 20.76
N ASP A 511 12.94 -5.52 20.78
CA ASP A 511 12.87 -6.37 21.96
C ASP A 511 13.81 -7.57 21.79
N PRO A 512 14.78 -7.80 22.69
CA PRO A 512 15.73 -8.92 22.62
C PRO A 512 15.06 -10.30 22.58
N ASN A 513 13.97 -10.50 23.34
CA ASN A 513 13.22 -11.75 23.38
C ASN A 513 12.53 -12.03 22.05
N HIS A 514 11.95 -11.00 21.42
CA HIS A 514 11.35 -11.12 20.09
C HIS A 514 12.41 -11.42 19.01
N ILE A 515 13.59 -10.79 19.11
CA ILE A 515 14.73 -11.08 18.22
C ILE A 515 15.20 -12.52 18.37
N ALA A 516 15.24 -13.02 19.61
CA ALA A 516 15.63 -14.41 19.88
C ALA A 516 14.62 -15.42 19.27
N VAL A 517 13.32 -15.15 19.40
CA VAL A 517 12.24 -15.92 18.76
C VAL A 517 12.40 -15.85 17.23
N GLY A 518 12.61 -14.67 16.65
CA GLY A 518 12.80 -14.48 15.21
C GLY A 518 13.98 -15.30 14.67
N LYS A 519 15.13 -15.32 15.38
CA LYS A 519 16.31 -16.15 15.02
C LYS A 519 16.00 -17.66 15.06
N ALA A 520 15.16 -18.10 16.00
CA ALA A 520 14.76 -19.48 16.09
C ALA A 520 13.79 -19.86 14.96
N LEU A 521 12.88 -18.96 14.59
CA LEU A 521 11.98 -19.12 13.44
C LEU A 521 12.77 -19.19 12.14
N ASP A 522 13.75 -18.33 11.93
CA ASP A 522 14.62 -18.38 10.72
C ASP A 522 15.31 -19.76 10.59
N LYS A 523 15.73 -20.38 11.68
CA LYS A 523 16.31 -21.74 11.70
C LYS A 523 15.27 -22.84 11.50
N ALA A 524 13.99 -22.54 11.73
CA ALA A 524 12.89 -23.47 11.54
C ALA A 524 12.32 -23.46 10.12
N VAL A 525 12.60 -22.42 9.33
CA VAL A 525 12.19 -22.31 7.92
C VAL A 525 12.65 -23.53 7.12
N GLY A 526 11.76 -24.08 6.29
CA GLY A 526 12.02 -25.26 5.47
C GLY A 526 11.90 -26.62 6.20
N ARG A 527 11.61 -26.64 7.51
CA ARG A 527 11.39 -27.87 8.28
C ARG A 527 9.90 -28.24 8.27
N ALA A 528 9.58 -29.46 7.91
CA ALA A 528 8.20 -29.95 7.75
C ALA A 528 7.32 -29.69 8.98
N GLY A 529 7.85 -29.94 10.19
CA GLY A 529 7.11 -29.72 11.44
C GLY A 529 6.85 -28.25 11.78
N ALA A 530 7.59 -27.31 11.18
CA ALA A 530 7.43 -25.87 11.36
C ALA A 530 6.45 -25.26 10.37
N SER A 531 6.14 -25.92 9.26
CA SER A 531 5.39 -25.35 8.15
C SER A 531 4.07 -24.66 8.56
N PRO A 532 3.23 -25.22 9.45
CA PRO A 532 2.00 -24.53 9.84
C PRO A 532 2.26 -23.20 10.56
N LEU A 533 3.29 -23.12 11.41
CA LEU A 533 3.69 -21.92 12.12
C LEU A 533 4.30 -20.88 11.16
N ILE A 534 5.25 -21.33 10.32
CA ILE A 534 5.93 -20.45 9.36
C ILE A 534 4.94 -19.89 8.34
N ASN A 535 4.04 -20.70 7.79
CA ASN A 535 3.02 -20.26 6.85
C ASN A 535 2.08 -19.22 7.50
N PHE A 536 1.62 -19.51 8.73
CA PHE A 536 0.80 -18.55 9.48
C PHE A 536 1.51 -17.18 9.63
N LEU A 537 2.78 -17.19 10.07
CA LEU A 537 3.54 -15.95 10.29
C LEU A 537 3.91 -15.24 8.98
N ASN A 538 4.06 -15.96 7.87
CA ASN A 538 4.29 -15.40 6.55
C ASN A 538 3.05 -14.64 6.02
N ASP A 539 1.85 -15.08 6.39
CA ASP A 539 0.60 -14.44 6.00
C ASP A 539 0.23 -13.24 6.89
N GLU A 540 0.83 -13.17 8.11
CA GLU A 540 0.58 -12.09 9.04
C GLU A 540 1.20 -10.76 8.56
N SER A 541 0.50 -9.66 8.89
CA SER A 541 1.05 -8.33 8.66
C SER A 541 2.24 -8.05 9.58
N LEU A 542 3.23 -7.32 9.08
CA LEU A 542 4.38 -6.90 9.88
C LEU A 542 3.97 -6.18 11.18
N GLY A 543 2.84 -5.44 11.16
CA GLY A 543 2.32 -4.77 12.35
C GLY A 543 1.82 -5.72 13.46
N ASN A 544 1.49 -6.97 13.15
CA ASN A 544 1.06 -7.97 14.11
C ASN A 544 2.21 -8.83 14.64
N LEU A 545 3.35 -8.87 13.95
CA LEU A 545 4.43 -9.80 14.28
C LEU A 545 5.00 -9.61 15.68
N CYS A 546 5.12 -8.38 16.18
CA CYS A 546 5.62 -8.14 17.54
C CYS A 546 4.71 -8.79 18.59
N ARG A 547 3.41 -8.64 18.44
CA ARG A 547 2.42 -9.30 19.30
C ARG A 547 2.50 -10.83 19.16
N ASP A 548 2.71 -11.34 17.94
CA ASP A 548 2.78 -12.77 17.71
C ASP A 548 4.08 -13.37 18.27
N PHE A 549 5.21 -12.67 18.16
CA PHE A 549 6.47 -13.05 18.81
C PHE A 549 6.36 -13.05 20.33
N GLU A 550 5.66 -12.07 20.90
CA GLU A 550 5.36 -11.99 22.31
C GLU A 550 4.47 -13.16 22.80
N LEU A 551 3.51 -13.63 21.96
CA LEU A 551 2.71 -14.82 22.26
C LEU A 551 3.51 -16.13 22.11
N ILE A 552 4.62 -16.10 21.38
CA ILE A 552 5.55 -17.22 21.26
C ILE A 552 6.56 -17.20 22.42
N ALA A 553 7.12 -16.02 22.75
CA ALA A 553 8.14 -15.88 23.78
C ALA A 553 7.62 -16.33 25.17
N PRO A 554 8.35 -17.20 25.88
CA PRO A 554 7.93 -17.68 27.18
C PRO A 554 8.50 -16.84 28.32
N ASP A 555 8.66 -15.52 28.18
CA ASP A 555 9.22 -14.61 29.18
C ASP A 555 8.49 -14.70 30.53
N GLU A 556 7.17 -14.86 30.52
CA GLU A 556 6.35 -15.03 31.71
C GLU A 556 6.74 -16.29 32.54
N LEU A 557 7.28 -17.34 31.90
CA LEU A 557 7.69 -18.57 32.58
C LEU A 557 8.96 -18.38 33.44
N THR A 558 9.73 -17.30 33.21
CA THR A 558 10.87 -16.97 34.06
C THR A 558 10.46 -16.71 35.52
N SER A 559 9.18 -16.40 35.74
CA SER A 559 8.55 -16.25 37.06
C SER A 559 8.66 -17.51 37.93
N ILE A 560 8.79 -18.71 37.35
CA ILE A 560 8.97 -19.99 38.05
C ILE A 560 10.14 -19.93 39.05
N TYR A 561 11.21 -19.21 38.69
CA TYR A 561 12.37 -19.10 39.57
C TYR A 561 12.12 -18.20 40.78
N ASN A 562 11.44 -17.05 40.58
CA ASN A 562 11.05 -16.20 41.70
C ASN A 562 10.08 -16.92 42.65
N LEU A 563 9.23 -17.77 42.09
CA LEU A 563 8.32 -18.62 42.81
C LEU A 563 9.06 -19.64 43.70
N GLY A 564 10.06 -20.34 43.15
CA GLY A 564 10.87 -21.25 43.93
C GLY A 564 11.65 -20.53 45.06
N VAL A 565 12.17 -19.34 44.81
CA VAL A 565 12.82 -18.51 45.86
C VAL A 565 11.80 -18.10 46.94
N SER A 566 10.57 -17.71 46.54
CA SER A 566 9.50 -17.40 47.51
C SER A 566 9.14 -18.59 48.39
N LEU A 567 8.99 -19.79 47.81
CA LEU A 567 8.75 -21.03 48.56
C LEU A 567 9.87 -21.30 49.60
N ALA A 568 11.15 -21.07 49.23
CA ALA A 568 12.27 -21.24 50.16
C ALA A 568 12.25 -20.20 51.26
N ASN A 569 11.97 -18.92 50.92
CA ASN A 569 11.95 -17.82 51.89
C ASN A 569 10.89 -17.99 52.95
N VAL A 570 9.70 -18.41 52.54
CA VAL A 570 8.58 -18.68 53.42
C VAL A 570 8.94 -19.70 54.54
N GLN A 571 9.61 -20.77 54.15
CA GLN A 571 9.98 -21.81 55.11
C GLN A 571 11.18 -21.42 55.96
N THR A 572 12.14 -20.68 55.40
CA THR A 572 13.27 -20.13 56.15
C THR A 572 12.82 -19.20 57.24
N ALA A 573 11.88 -18.28 56.96
CA ALA A 573 11.34 -17.40 57.95
C ALA A 573 10.59 -18.12 59.09
N ASN A 574 9.93 -19.24 58.79
CA ASN A 574 9.31 -20.06 59.83
C ASN A 574 10.36 -20.67 60.76
N LEU A 575 11.51 -21.13 60.22
CA LEU A 575 12.60 -21.66 61.01
C LEU A 575 13.28 -20.61 61.89
N GLU A 576 13.57 -19.43 61.34
CA GLU A 576 14.17 -18.32 62.11
C GLU A 576 13.30 -17.94 63.30
N ARG A 577 11.98 -17.93 63.17
CA ARG A 577 11.05 -17.76 64.26
C ARG A 577 11.15 -18.86 65.29
N ARG A 578 11.19 -20.13 64.83
CA ARG A 578 11.28 -21.22 65.75
C ARG A 578 12.59 -21.18 66.53
N THR A 579 13.71 -20.87 65.91
CA THR A 579 15.02 -20.81 66.62
C THR A 579 15.04 -19.63 67.58
N ALA A 580 14.39 -18.51 67.29
CA ALA A 580 14.21 -17.42 68.22
C ALA A 580 13.34 -17.83 69.43
N ASP A 581 12.27 -18.58 69.17
CA ASP A 581 11.40 -19.12 70.22
C ASP A 581 12.14 -20.01 71.16
N ILE A 582 13.03 -20.90 70.64
CA ILE A 582 13.87 -21.79 71.46
C ILE A 582 14.82 -20.98 72.33
N ARG A 583 15.41 -19.89 71.85
CA ARG A 583 16.32 -19.00 72.63
C ARG A 583 15.59 -18.23 73.73
N ASP A 584 14.34 -17.87 73.50
CA ASP A 584 13.52 -17.19 74.52
C ASP A 584 12.92 -18.21 75.52
N GLY A 585 13.32 -19.47 75.47
CA GLY A 585 12.98 -20.45 76.44
C GLY A 585 11.67 -21.23 76.21
N SER A 586 11.08 -21.16 75.01
CA SER A 586 9.82 -21.85 74.79
C SER A 586 10.04 -23.38 74.65
N SER A 587 9.20 -24.12 75.34
CA SER A 587 9.06 -25.58 75.20
C SER A 587 7.57 -25.89 74.90
N GLY A 588 7.33 -27.06 74.24
CA GLY A 588 5.96 -27.43 73.82
C GLY A 588 5.60 -27.05 72.42
N PHE A 589 4.29 -26.91 72.16
CA PHE A 589 3.72 -26.63 70.83
C PHE A 589 3.65 -25.13 70.54
N SER A 590 4.03 -24.71 69.35
CA SER A 590 3.81 -23.33 68.85
C SER A 590 3.25 -23.35 67.45
N SER A 591 2.32 -22.42 67.17
CA SER A 591 1.79 -22.21 65.82
C SER A 591 1.88 -20.72 65.46
N SER A 592 2.20 -20.42 64.22
CA SER A 592 2.26 -19.07 63.74
C SER A 592 1.59 -18.94 62.38
N GLY A 593 0.97 -17.78 62.10
CA GLY A 593 0.21 -17.51 60.88
C GLY A 593 1.07 -17.20 59.69
N TYR A 594 1.38 -15.97 59.36
CA TYR A 594 2.10 -15.57 58.13
C TYR A 594 3.52 -15.12 58.46
N ALA A 595 4.44 -15.43 57.57
CA ALA A 595 5.84 -15.06 57.70
C ALA A 595 6.45 -14.35 56.53
N MET A 596 7.49 -13.62 56.77
CA MET A 596 8.26 -12.88 55.79
C MET A 596 9.49 -13.60 55.29
N SER A 597 9.88 -13.24 54.11
CA SER A 597 11.18 -13.53 53.57
C SER A 597 12.28 -12.74 54.27
N GLY A 598 13.12 -13.39 55.02
CA GLY A 598 14.43 -12.85 55.43
C GLY A 598 14.53 -12.11 56.76
N SER A 599 13.67 -12.33 57.70
CA SER A 599 13.87 -11.68 58.97
C SER A 599 13.68 -12.57 60.20
N THR A 600 14.50 -12.35 61.16
CA THR A 600 14.40 -12.96 62.49
C THR A 600 13.28 -12.34 63.33
N ALA A 601 12.22 -13.09 63.55
CA ALA A 601 11.25 -12.70 64.54
C ALA A 601 11.64 -13.33 65.85
N SER A 602 12.05 -12.52 66.75
CA SER A 602 12.09 -13.03 68.12
C SER A 602 10.76 -12.87 68.76
N THR A 603 10.25 -13.86 69.40
CA THR A 603 9.73 -13.59 70.72
C THR A 603 9.01 -14.68 71.39
N SER A 604 9.55 -15.01 72.42
CA SER A 604 8.73 -15.34 73.59
C SER A 604 9.53 -14.94 74.80
N GLY A 605 9.12 -13.88 75.41
CA GLY A 605 9.48 -13.74 76.79
C GLY A 605 8.87 -14.87 77.54
N THR A 606 9.66 -15.68 78.16
CA THR A 606 9.20 -16.52 79.23
C THR A 606 8.75 -15.57 80.28
N LEU A 607 7.45 -15.53 80.58
CA LEU A 607 6.96 -14.85 81.79
C LEU A 607 7.48 -15.61 82.96
N GLY A 608 8.64 -15.21 83.44
CA GLY A 608 9.06 -15.50 84.78
C GLY A 608 8.26 -14.50 85.70
N VAL A 609 7.13 -14.87 86.18
CA VAL A 609 6.50 -14.14 87.33
C VAL A 609 7.46 -14.17 88.45
N ALA A 610 8.07 -13.05 88.81
CA ALA A 610 8.70 -12.90 90.05
C ALA A 610 7.60 -12.90 91.18
N GLY A 611 7.36 -14.00 91.77
CA GLY A 611 6.57 -14.10 92.97
C GLY A 611 7.28 -13.31 94.08
N PRO A 612 6.53 -12.75 95.07
CA PRO A 612 7.11 -11.99 96.15
C PRO A 612 8.08 -12.89 96.90
N ALA A 613 9.23 -12.31 97.35
CA ALA A 613 10.26 -12.95 98.17
C ALA A 613 9.70 -13.48 99.51
N GLY A 614 9.36 -14.74 99.46
CA GLY A 614 9.13 -15.49 100.76
C GLY A 614 10.41 -16.23 101.15
N LYS A 615 10.83 -15.95 102.35
CA LYS A 615 11.97 -16.55 102.95
C LYS A 615 11.88 -18.08 103.04
N GLY A 616 12.99 -18.75 102.61
CA GLY A 616 13.50 -19.95 103.16
C GLY A 616 12.72 -21.26 102.90
N GLY A 617 13.07 -21.94 101.83
CA GLY A 617 12.83 -23.38 101.59
C GLY A 617 13.71 -23.78 100.43
N LYS A 618 14.64 -24.69 100.64
CA LYS A 618 15.32 -25.43 99.65
C LYS A 618 14.25 -26.26 98.94
N GLU A 619 13.62 -25.75 97.94
CA GLU A 619 12.83 -26.52 97.06
C GLU A 619 13.80 -27.07 96.02
N LEU A 620 13.91 -28.40 95.97
CA LEU A 620 14.56 -29.14 94.90
C LEU A 620 13.75 -28.86 93.67
N VAL A 621 14.15 -27.88 92.89
CA VAL A 621 13.64 -27.71 91.59
C VAL A 621 14.01 -29.00 90.88
N ALA A 622 13.00 -29.85 90.59
CA ALA A 622 13.11 -30.93 89.63
C ALA A 622 13.65 -30.36 88.34
N PRO A 623 14.69 -30.96 87.74
CA PRO A 623 15.17 -30.50 86.46
C PRO A 623 13.96 -30.46 85.51
N ASP A 624 13.70 -29.34 84.92
CA ASP A 624 12.68 -29.24 83.84
C ASP A 624 13.16 -30.12 82.65
N ASP A 625 12.68 -31.36 82.69
CA ASP A 625 13.11 -32.42 81.71
C ASP A 625 12.41 -32.29 80.34
N ARG A 626 11.81 -31.14 80.09
CA ARG A 626 11.13 -30.84 78.82
C ARG A 626 12.15 -30.39 77.77
N ARG A 627 12.76 -31.34 77.12
CA ARG A 627 13.76 -31.15 76.10
C ARG A 627 13.21 -31.15 74.66
N TRP A 628 11.96 -31.58 74.50
CA TRP A 628 11.27 -31.67 73.22
C TRP A 628 10.42 -30.46 72.98
N GLY A 629 10.52 -29.93 71.74
CA GLY A 629 9.66 -28.87 71.20
C GLY A 629 8.97 -29.33 69.94
N PHE A 630 7.73 -28.87 69.73
CA PHE A 630 6.96 -29.11 68.48
C PHE A 630 6.43 -27.80 68.04
N PHE A 631 6.45 -27.57 66.70
CA PHE A 631 5.87 -26.36 66.12
C PHE A 631 5.10 -26.62 64.81
N VAL A 632 4.12 -25.81 64.52
CA VAL A 632 3.43 -25.64 63.26
C VAL A 632 3.33 -24.14 62.98
N THR A 633 3.81 -23.73 61.81
CA THR A 633 3.80 -22.34 61.42
C THR A 633 3.16 -22.21 60.04
N GLY A 634 2.11 -21.41 59.93
CA GLY A 634 1.48 -21.03 58.66
C GLY A 634 2.09 -19.75 58.12
N VAL A 635 2.06 -19.60 56.81
CA VAL A 635 2.75 -18.46 56.08
C VAL A 635 2.06 -18.08 54.82
N GLY A 636 2.14 -16.80 54.49
CA GLY A 636 1.80 -16.26 53.17
C GLY A 636 2.70 -15.08 52.79
N GLU A 637 2.95 -14.98 51.53
CA GLU A 637 3.73 -13.92 50.89
C GLU A 637 2.98 -13.39 49.68
N PHE A 638 2.98 -12.06 49.48
CA PHE A 638 2.42 -11.38 48.33
C PHE A 638 3.52 -10.53 47.70
N THR A 639 3.84 -10.82 46.45
CA THR A 639 4.93 -10.15 45.74
C THR A 639 4.45 -9.67 44.37
N LYS A 640 4.87 -8.49 43.98
CA LYS A 640 4.62 -7.92 42.66
C LYS A 640 5.93 -7.56 41.98
N LEU A 641 6.08 -8.00 40.74
CA LEU A 641 7.11 -7.52 39.82
C LEU A 641 6.44 -6.68 38.73
N GLY A 642 7.04 -5.53 38.42
CA GLY A 642 6.60 -4.65 37.34
C GLY A 642 7.15 -5.09 35.98
N ASP A 643 6.62 -4.48 34.92
CA ASP A 643 7.10 -4.66 33.56
C ASP A 643 8.49 -4.07 33.37
N THR A 644 9.31 -4.71 32.52
CA THR A 644 10.57 -4.18 32.00
C THR A 644 10.48 -4.02 30.50
N SER A 645 11.54 -3.49 29.86
CA SER A 645 11.59 -3.30 28.40
C SER A 645 11.52 -4.61 27.62
N ASN A 646 11.93 -5.71 28.22
CA ASN A 646 12.08 -7.04 27.56
C ASN A 646 11.20 -8.14 28.14
N ALA A 647 10.51 -7.90 29.28
CA ALA A 647 9.65 -8.90 29.90
C ALA A 647 8.51 -8.26 30.69
N ARG A 648 7.39 -8.96 30.78
CA ARG A 648 6.23 -8.55 31.56
C ARG A 648 6.34 -8.91 33.00
N GLY A 649 5.77 -8.07 33.84
CA GLY A 649 5.61 -8.31 35.26
C GLY A 649 4.50 -9.32 35.56
N TYR A 650 4.41 -9.68 36.86
CA TYR A 650 3.42 -10.62 37.35
C TYR A 650 3.21 -10.45 38.85
N ASP A 651 2.08 -10.92 39.32
CA ASP A 651 1.73 -10.98 40.74
C ASP A 651 1.84 -12.41 41.27
N LEU A 652 2.47 -12.60 42.45
CA LEU A 652 2.74 -13.87 43.05
C LEU A 652 2.14 -13.94 44.45
N THR A 653 1.48 -15.06 44.75
CA THR A 653 0.93 -15.34 46.10
C THR A 653 1.36 -16.72 46.53
N THR A 654 2.05 -16.83 47.67
CA THR A 654 2.50 -18.06 48.27
C THR A 654 1.82 -18.28 49.62
N GLY A 655 1.32 -19.48 49.85
CA GLY A 655 0.80 -19.91 51.15
C GLY A 655 1.31 -21.29 51.49
N GLY A 656 1.58 -21.52 52.77
CA GLY A 656 2.09 -22.78 53.21
C GLY A 656 2.18 -22.97 54.72
N PHE A 657 2.68 -24.08 55.12
CA PHE A 657 2.97 -24.37 56.53
C PHE A 657 4.28 -25.17 56.70
N THR A 658 4.89 -25.01 57.86
CA THR A 658 6.06 -25.78 58.28
C THR A 658 5.76 -26.37 59.63
N LEU A 659 6.00 -27.63 59.78
CA LEU A 659 5.93 -28.34 61.06
C LEU A 659 7.32 -28.91 61.41
N GLY A 660 7.63 -29.01 62.69
CA GLY A 660 8.90 -29.58 63.08
C GLY A 660 8.91 -30.01 64.52
N VAL A 661 9.93 -30.74 64.82
CA VAL A 661 10.25 -31.22 66.15
C VAL A 661 11.73 -30.91 66.45
N ASP A 662 11.98 -30.41 67.67
CA ASP A 662 13.34 -30.10 68.12
C ASP A 662 13.61 -30.72 69.46
N TYR A 663 14.88 -30.97 69.68
CA TYR A 663 15.37 -31.49 70.92
C TYR A 663 16.52 -30.65 71.47
N ARG A 664 16.38 -30.21 72.71
CA ARG A 664 17.41 -29.40 73.40
C ARG A 664 18.48 -30.33 73.94
N LEU A 665 19.61 -30.39 73.24
CA LEU A 665 20.75 -31.22 73.59
C LEU A 665 21.50 -30.72 74.84
N THR A 666 21.62 -29.38 74.92
CA THR A 666 22.19 -28.65 76.06
C THR A 666 21.37 -27.44 76.38
N PRO A 667 21.52 -26.72 77.47
CA PRO A 667 20.79 -25.48 77.77
C PRO A 667 20.94 -24.44 76.65
N ASN A 668 22.03 -24.54 75.90
CA ASN A 668 22.43 -23.51 74.88
C ASN A 668 22.37 -24.02 73.44
N PHE A 669 21.97 -25.29 73.21
CA PHE A 669 21.97 -25.89 71.87
C PHE A 669 20.75 -26.77 71.67
N ALA A 670 20.07 -26.54 70.56
CA ALA A 670 18.94 -27.35 70.13
C ALA A 670 19.14 -27.76 68.64
N LEU A 671 18.67 -28.95 68.30
CA LEU A 671 18.69 -29.55 66.96
C LEU A 671 17.25 -29.98 66.63
N GLY A 672 16.77 -29.71 65.43
CA GLY A 672 15.45 -30.08 65.00
C GLY A 672 15.38 -30.65 63.58
N LEU A 673 14.26 -31.31 63.34
CA LEU A 673 13.81 -31.76 62.00
C LEU A 673 12.58 -31.00 61.63
N MET A 674 12.45 -30.72 60.40
CA MET A 674 11.26 -30.03 59.80
C MET A 674 10.72 -30.75 58.57
N ALA A 675 9.40 -30.59 58.38
CA ALA A 675 8.71 -30.88 57.13
C ALA A 675 7.83 -29.69 56.80
N GLY A 676 7.71 -29.38 55.53
CA GLY A 676 6.90 -28.27 55.08
C GLY A 676 6.19 -28.55 53.75
N TYR A 677 5.07 -27.84 53.60
CA TYR A 677 4.35 -27.82 52.34
C TYR A 677 4.03 -26.35 52.02
N ALA A 678 4.13 -25.99 50.73
CA ALA A 678 3.67 -24.69 50.29
C ALA A 678 3.08 -24.79 48.85
N ASN A 679 2.08 -23.98 48.63
CA ASN A 679 1.45 -23.74 47.34
C ASN A 679 1.68 -22.29 46.90
N THR A 680 2.06 -22.08 45.67
CA THR A 680 2.21 -20.75 45.10
C THR A 680 1.45 -20.65 43.80
N GLY A 681 0.70 -19.56 43.61
CA GLY A 681 0.06 -19.17 42.39
C GLY A 681 0.67 -17.89 41.83
N ILE A 682 0.90 -17.88 40.56
CA ILE A 682 1.25 -16.67 39.80
C ILE A 682 0.16 -16.38 38.81
N ASP A 683 -0.38 -15.17 38.84
CA ASP A 683 -1.27 -14.67 37.80
C ASP A 683 -0.44 -13.86 36.79
N LEU A 684 -0.39 -14.36 35.55
CA LEU A 684 0.37 -13.77 34.45
C LEU A 684 -0.48 -12.68 33.77
N SER A 685 0.19 -11.71 33.18
CA SER A 685 -0.43 -10.48 32.64
C SER A 685 -1.52 -10.71 31.58
N ARG A 686 -1.56 -11.91 30.93
CA ARG A 686 -2.52 -12.26 29.86
C ARG A 686 -3.45 -13.40 30.23
N ASN A 687 -4.00 -13.40 31.44
CA ASN A 687 -4.87 -14.49 31.91
C ASN A 687 -4.19 -15.87 31.90
N GLY A 688 -2.88 -15.89 31.94
CA GLY A 688 -2.10 -17.09 32.20
C GLY A 688 -1.99 -17.33 33.69
N ARG A 689 -1.59 -18.56 34.10
CA ARG A 689 -1.37 -18.91 35.48
C ARG A 689 -0.28 -19.98 35.60
N ILE A 690 0.57 -19.83 36.61
CA ILE A 690 1.50 -20.88 37.04
C ILE A 690 1.11 -21.27 38.46
N THR A 691 1.04 -22.55 38.73
CA THR A 691 0.79 -23.08 40.05
C THR A 691 1.93 -24.03 40.42
N VAL A 692 2.40 -23.92 41.65
CA VAL A 692 3.44 -24.80 42.17
C VAL A 692 3.05 -25.35 43.54
N ASP A 693 3.16 -26.62 43.64
CA ASP A 693 2.96 -27.34 44.91
C ASP A 693 4.30 -27.97 45.31
N GLY A 694 4.76 -27.67 46.53
CA GLY A 694 6.06 -28.16 47.00
C GLY A 694 6.05 -28.75 48.38
N GLY A 695 6.69 -29.87 48.55
CA GLY A 695 6.97 -30.53 49.86
C GLY A 695 8.46 -30.50 50.20
N LYS A 696 8.82 -30.20 51.42
CA LYS A 696 10.21 -30.11 51.88
C LYS A 696 10.45 -30.87 53.18
N LEU A 697 11.68 -31.36 53.28
CA LEU A 697 12.23 -31.90 54.55
C LEU A 697 13.55 -31.18 54.83
N GLY A 698 13.84 -30.94 56.10
CA GLY A 698 15.07 -30.27 56.53
C GLY A 698 15.47 -30.51 57.96
N ILE A 699 16.66 -30.04 58.27
CA ILE A 699 17.23 -30.03 59.60
C ILE A 699 17.60 -28.59 59.97
N TYR A 700 17.48 -28.27 61.24
CA TYR A 700 17.89 -26.97 61.73
C TYR A 700 18.52 -27.05 63.14
N ALA A 701 19.34 -26.08 63.43
CA ALA A 701 19.99 -26.00 64.72
C ALA A 701 20.09 -24.57 65.22
N THR A 702 20.05 -24.35 66.52
CA THR A 702 20.33 -23.08 67.15
C THR A 702 21.30 -23.27 68.33
N TRP A 703 22.32 -22.37 68.34
CA TRP A 703 23.24 -22.26 69.47
C TRP A 703 23.25 -20.85 69.99
N PHE A 704 23.22 -20.63 71.27
CA PHE A 704 23.21 -19.34 71.88
C PHE A 704 23.92 -19.28 73.26
N THR A 705 24.55 -18.14 73.54
CA THR A 705 25.21 -17.94 74.85
C THR A 705 25.43 -16.45 75.08
N GLY A 706 25.06 -15.97 76.32
CA GLY A 706 25.31 -14.58 76.75
C GLY A 706 24.77 -13.44 75.82
N GLY A 707 23.69 -13.71 75.10
CA GLY A 707 23.10 -12.79 74.14
C GLY A 707 23.50 -13.09 72.67
N PHE A 708 24.63 -13.72 72.39
CA PHE A 708 25.03 -14.18 71.08
C PHE A 708 24.28 -15.43 70.65
N TYR A 709 23.93 -15.51 69.37
CA TYR A 709 23.29 -16.66 68.77
C TYR A 709 23.83 -16.97 67.35
N ALA A 710 23.71 -18.24 67.00
CA ALA A 710 24.00 -18.77 65.66
C ALA A 710 22.95 -19.84 65.32
N ASP A 711 22.30 -19.65 64.23
CA ASP A 711 21.28 -20.52 63.68
C ASP A 711 21.76 -21.08 62.35
N ALA A 712 21.48 -22.33 62.06
CA ALA A 712 21.77 -22.98 60.77
C ALA A 712 20.61 -23.89 60.40
N ALA A 713 20.26 -23.90 59.12
CA ALA A 713 19.27 -24.80 58.55
C ALA A 713 19.63 -25.26 57.16
N VAL A 714 19.29 -26.48 56.81
CA VAL A 714 19.39 -27.02 55.46
C VAL A 714 18.12 -27.81 55.17
N SER A 715 17.52 -27.55 54.02
CA SER A 715 16.33 -28.25 53.55
C SER A 715 16.41 -28.60 52.07
N GLY A 716 15.76 -29.69 51.69
CA GLY A 716 15.54 -30.11 50.33
C GLY A 716 14.07 -30.37 50.07
N GLY A 717 13.59 -30.03 48.86
CA GLY A 717 12.20 -30.20 48.50
C GLY A 717 12.01 -30.69 47.05
N LEU A 718 10.82 -31.20 46.81
CA LEU A 718 10.32 -31.53 45.48
C LEU A 718 9.09 -30.65 45.19
N ASN A 719 9.07 -30.03 44.02
CA ASN A 719 8.01 -29.14 43.58
C ASN A 719 7.39 -29.63 42.26
N GLY A 720 6.07 -29.68 42.20
CA GLY A 720 5.32 -29.91 40.97
C GLY A 720 4.89 -28.57 40.38
N TYR A 721 5.18 -28.36 39.13
CA TYR A 721 4.88 -27.14 38.38
C TYR A 721 3.82 -27.39 37.34
N GLU A 722 2.75 -26.57 37.33
CA GLU A 722 1.74 -26.53 36.29
C GLU A 722 1.73 -25.13 35.65
N THR A 723 1.87 -25.06 34.33
CA THR A 723 1.91 -23.84 33.58
C THR A 723 0.77 -23.75 32.59
N ARG A 724 0.16 -22.58 32.53
CA ARG A 724 -0.86 -22.21 31.54
C ARG A 724 -0.64 -20.76 31.14
N ARG A 725 -0.29 -20.52 29.86
CA ARG A 725 -0.12 -19.19 29.34
C ARG A 725 -0.94 -18.97 28.06
N THR A 726 -1.35 -17.73 27.79
CA THR A 726 -1.88 -17.35 26.49
C THR A 726 -0.75 -17.40 25.48
N ALA A 727 -0.92 -18.14 24.39
CA ALA A 727 0.09 -18.37 23.38
C ALA A 727 -0.50 -18.19 21.98
N LEU A 728 0.35 -18.24 20.96
CA LEU A 728 -0.06 -18.04 19.57
C LEU A 728 -1.15 -19.04 19.17
N ARG A 729 -2.33 -18.52 18.80
CA ARG A 729 -3.51 -19.30 18.38
C ARG A 729 -3.95 -20.37 19.38
N GLY A 730 -3.79 -20.13 20.70
CA GLY A 730 -4.26 -21.07 21.71
C GLY A 730 -3.74 -20.78 23.11
N THR A 731 -3.87 -21.78 23.97
CA THR A 731 -3.33 -21.75 25.33
C THR A 731 -2.27 -22.83 25.47
N ALA A 732 -1.03 -22.41 25.71
CA ALA A 732 0.06 -23.34 25.98
C ALA A 732 -0.04 -23.85 27.43
N ARG A 733 0.07 -25.16 27.60
CA ARG A 733 0.02 -25.83 28.87
C ARG A 733 1.20 -26.80 29.00
N GLY A 734 1.84 -26.77 30.16
CA GLY A 734 2.94 -27.68 30.51
C GLY A 734 2.89 -28.08 31.95
N SER A 735 3.50 -29.20 32.30
CA SER A 735 3.67 -29.66 33.69
C SER A 735 5.01 -30.35 33.83
N GLU A 736 5.66 -30.10 34.95
CA GLU A 736 6.96 -30.70 35.26
C GLU A 736 7.23 -30.75 36.78
N ASN A 737 8.18 -31.55 37.14
CA ASN A 737 8.69 -31.64 38.52
C ASN A 737 10.07 -30.97 38.64
N GLY A 738 10.34 -30.38 39.77
CA GLY A 738 11.63 -29.78 40.09
C GLY A 738 12.09 -30.08 41.49
N GLY A 739 13.36 -29.83 41.72
CA GLY A 739 13.99 -29.94 43.02
C GLY A 739 14.45 -28.61 43.57
N GLU A 740 14.49 -28.50 44.89
CA GLU A 740 14.95 -27.34 45.60
C GLU A 740 15.86 -27.70 46.75
N ILE A 741 16.95 -26.96 46.91
CA ILE A 741 17.83 -27.01 48.06
C ILE A 741 17.94 -25.60 48.67
N ASN A 742 17.77 -25.50 49.98
CA ASN A 742 17.90 -24.22 50.67
C ASN A 742 18.79 -24.37 51.92
N ALA A 743 19.73 -23.47 52.10
CA ALA A 743 20.60 -23.39 53.27
C ALA A 743 20.53 -21.98 53.88
N LEU A 744 20.41 -21.92 55.17
CA LEU A 744 20.41 -20.72 55.97
C LEU A 744 21.47 -20.76 57.06
N PHE A 745 22.16 -19.63 57.21
CA PHE A 745 22.94 -19.33 58.40
C PHE A 745 22.55 -17.94 58.87
N ALA A 746 22.16 -17.81 60.16
CA ALA A 746 21.84 -16.52 60.78
C ALA A 746 22.56 -16.33 62.12
N THR A 747 22.96 -15.14 62.42
CA THR A 747 23.63 -14.83 63.66
C THR A 747 23.28 -13.42 64.15
N GLY A 748 23.48 -13.15 65.42
CA GLY A 748 23.23 -11.86 66.00
C GLY A 748 23.57 -11.81 67.48
N TYR A 749 23.30 -10.65 68.06
CA TYR A 749 23.52 -10.40 69.47
C TYR A 749 22.31 -9.69 70.08
N ASP A 750 21.72 -10.25 71.12
CA ASP A 750 20.59 -9.69 71.85
C ASP A 750 21.06 -9.02 73.13
N TRP A 751 21.23 -7.70 73.09
CA TRP A 751 21.52 -6.91 74.28
C TRP A 751 20.25 -6.54 75.00
N LYS A 752 20.11 -6.99 76.25
CA LYS A 752 18.89 -6.79 77.06
C LYS A 752 19.22 -5.82 78.18
N ASN A 753 18.42 -4.74 78.37
CA ASN A 753 18.52 -3.79 79.47
C ASN A 753 17.12 -3.42 79.96
N GLY A 754 16.74 -4.02 81.11
CA GLY A 754 15.30 -3.90 81.55
C GLY A 754 14.37 -4.59 80.59
N GLY A 755 13.36 -3.91 80.17
CA GLY A 755 12.40 -4.37 79.19
C GLY A 755 12.89 -4.22 77.74
N LEU A 756 13.95 -3.47 77.44
CA LEU A 756 14.49 -3.20 76.14
C LEU A 756 15.43 -4.34 75.71
N THR A 757 15.19 -4.86 74.49
CA THR A 757 16.11 -5.74 73.79
C THR A 757 16.49 -5.08 72.47
N VAL A 758 17.76 -4.89 72.22
CA VAL A 758 18.32 -4.33 70.99
C VAL A 758 19.49 -5.20 70.51
N GLY A 759 19.60 -5.38 69.19
CA GLY A 759 20.78 -6.13 68.73
C GLY A 759 20.96 -6.16 67.21
N PRO A 760 22.22 -6.27 66.78
CA PRO A 760 22.55 -6.50 65.38
C PRO A 760 22.13 -7.91 64.92
N THR A 761 21.77 -8.00 63.65
CA THR A 761 21.44 -9.29 63.01
C THR A 761 22.21 -9.41 61.71
N ALA A 762 22.63 -10.62 61.38
CA ALA A 762 23.20 -10.94 60.05
C ALA A 762 22.69 -12.32 59.63
N SER A 763 22.34 -12.46 58.37
CA SER A 763 21.95 -13.74 57.80
C SER A 763 22.58 -13.96 56.42
N PHE A 764 22.71 -15.21 56.02
CA PHE A 764 23.20 -15.67 54.75
C PHE A 764 22.34 -16.84 54.29
N GLN A 765 21.72 -16.70 53.12
CA GLN A 765 20.80 -17.72 52.59
C GLN A 765 21.22 -18.09 51.18
N TYR A 766 21.31 -19.39 50.91
CA TYR A 766 21.50 -19.97 49.58
C TYR A 766 20.29 -20.79 49.21
N THR A 767 19.79 -20.57 47.97
CA THR A 767 18.68 -21.34 47.40
C THR A 767 19.07 -21.79 46.01
N HIS A 768 18.97 -23.06 45.72
CA HIS A 768 19.14 -23.69 44.40
C HIS A 768 17.83 -24.30 43.97
N ILE A 769 17.39 -24.01 42.74
CA ILE A 769 16.16 -24.52 42.13
C ILE A 769 16.53 -25.19 40.82
N GLY A 770 16.15 -26.46 40.68
CA GLY A 770 16.26 -27.21 39.44
C GLY A 770 14.87 -27.56 38.90
N LEU A 771 14.65 -27.30 37.62
CA LEU A 771 13.43 -27.68 36.89
C LEU A 771 13.79 -28.69 35.81
N GLY A 772 13.05 -29.80 35.69
CA GLY A 772 13.20 -30.82 34.65
C GLY A 772 12.86 -30.29 33.25
N ASP A 773 13.02 -31.11 32.26
CA ASP A 773 12.65 -30.79 30.88
C ASP A 773 11.17 -31.08 30.62
N PHE A 774 10.49 -30.19 29.96
CA PHE A 774 9.07 -30.35 29.64
C PHE A 774 8.69 -29.79 28.28
N THR A 775 7.51 -30.17 27.79
CA THR A 775 7.00 -29.70 26.50
C THR A 775 5.57 -29.19 26.66
N GLU A 776 5.33 -27.98 26.16
CA GLU A 776 3.99 -27.42 26.06
C GLU A 776 3.14 -28.07 24.97
N ASN A 777 1.82 -27.95 25.12
CA ASN A 777 0.82 -28.32 24.13
C ASN A 777 -0.30 -27.30 24.09
N GLY A 778 -1.17 -27.36 23.05
CA GLY A 778 -2.39 -26.51 22.97
C GLY A 778 -2.23 -25.16 22.27
N SER A 779 -1.09 -24.87 21.62
CA SER A 779 -0.85 -23.68 20.80
C SER A 779 -0.33 -24.03 19.40
N LEU A 780 -0.29 -23.01 18.50
CA LEU A 780 0.32 -23.18 17.18
C LEU A 780 1.86 -23.30 17.27
N ALA A 781 2.47 -22.68 18.28
CA ALA A 781 3.91 -22.67 18.51
C ALA A 781 4.25 -23.30 19.89
N PRO A 782 3.98 -24.59 20.12
CA PRO A 782 4.34 -25.23 21.38
C PRO A 782 5.85 -25.31 21.53
N LEU A 783 6.34 -25.07 22.74
CA LEU A 783 7.76 -25.04 23.07
C LEU A 783 8.17 -26.27 23.90
N THR A 784 9.40 -26.69 23.70
CA THR A 784 10.09 -27.67 24.57
C THR A 784 11.21 -26.93 25.31
N TYR A 785 11.26 -27.12 26.60
CA TYR A 785 12.25 -26.57 27.51
C TYR A 785 13.20 -27.71 27.95
N GLY A 786 14.49 -27.48 27.88
CA GLY A 786 15.45 -28.34 28.51
C GLY A 786 15.47 -28.13 30.03
N SER A 787 16.22 -28.95 30.78
CA SER A 787 16.39 -28.75 32.20
C SER A 787 16.98 -27.35 32.49
N GLN A 788 16.40 -26.68 33.48
CA GLN A 788 16.74 -25.32 33.88
C GLN A 788 17.17 -25.27 35.34
N ARG A 789 17.98 -24.30 35.71
CA ARG A 789 18.38 -24.04 37.09
C ARG A 789 18.50 -22.57 37.37
N ALA A 790 18.25 -22.21 38.63
CA ALA A 790 18.46 -20.86 39.12
C ALA A 790 19.03 -20.89 40.54
N GLU A 791 19.79 -19.90 40.87
CA GLU A 791 20.43 -19.74 42.17
C GLU A 791 20.15 -18.36 42.75
N SER A 792 19.95 -18.34 44.08
CA SER A 792 19.86 -17.10 44.85
C SER A 792 20.82 -17.22 46.03
N LEU A 793 21.69 -16.24 46.20
CA LEU A 793 22.63 -16.15 47.29
C LEU A 793 22.52 -14.77 47.92
N ARG A 794 21.95 -14.71 49.14
CA ARG A 794 21.64 -13.45 49.80
C ARG A 794 22.34 -13.30 51.13
N SER A 795 22.76 -12.10 51.42
CA SER A 795 23.13 -11.67 52.76
C SER A 795 22.18 -10.56 53.23
N ALA A 796 21.88 -10.57 54.53
CA ALA A 796 21.18 -9.45 55.16
C ALA A 796 21.91 -9.04 56.44
N VAL A 797 22.12 -7.74 56.63
CA VAL A 797 22.76 -7.16 57.81
C VAL A 797 21.86 -6.04 58.33
N GLY A 798 21.59 -6.08 59.64
CA GLY A 798 20.63 -5.11 60.20
C GLY A 798 20.62 -5.09 61.71
N ALA A 799 19.51 -4.60 62.23
CA ALA A 799 19.26 -4.52 63.67
C ALA A 799 17.78 -4.74 63.96
N LYS A 800 17.50 -5.27 65.14
CA LYS A 800 16.16 -5.36 65.71
C LYS A 800 16.12 -4.65 67.06
N ALA A 801 14.89 -4.18 67.44
CA ALA A 801 14.59 -3.63 68.76
C ALA A 801 13.22 -4.04 69.23
N SER A 802 13.09 -4.50 70.45
CA SER A 802 11.79 -4.84 71.04
C SER A 802 11.73 -4.34 72.51
N TYR A 803 10.54 -4.15 73.00
CA TYR A 803 10.35 -3.67 74.34
C TYR A 803 9.23 -4.43 75.09
N ASP A 804 9.51 -5.00 76.25
CA ASP A 804 8.57 -5.73 77.06
C ASP A 804 7.77 -4.73 77.97
N TRP A 805 6.57 -4.44 77.59
CA TRP A 805 5.69 -3.51 78.29
C TRP A 805 4.69 -4.27 79.14
N HIS A 806 4.89 -4.25 80.43
CA HIS A 806 4.03 -4.94 81.47
C HIS A 806 2.82 -4.09 81.76
N LEU A 807 1.58 -4.58 81.48
CA LEU A 807 0.31 -3.92 81.72
C LEU A 807 -0.56 -4.88 82.51
N GLY A 808 -0.55 -4.75 83.84
CA GLY A 808 -1.26 -5.71 84.70
C GLY A 808 -0.74 -7.09 84.61
N GLY A 809 -1.53 -8.06 84.23
CA GLY A 809 -1.14 -9.47 84.02
C GLY A 809 -0.77 -9.80 82.59
N VAL A 810 -0.70 -8.80 81.68
CA VAL A 810 -0.39 -8.98 80.26
C VAL A 810 0.93 -8.31 79.95
N VAL A 811 1.75 -8.93 79.07
CA VAL A 811 2.96 -8.27 78.51
C VAL A 811 2.71 -8.01 77.02
N ILE A 812 2.89 -6.76 76.60
CA ILE A 812 2.81 -6.28 75.22
C ILE A 812 4.26 -6.06 74.74
N LYS A 813 4.66 -6.72 73.66
CA LYS A 813 6.02 -6.64 73.13
C LYS A 813 5.97 -6.12 71.71
N PRO A 814 6.03 -4.79 71.49
CA PRO A 814 6.29 -4.24 70.16
C PRO A 814 7.73 -4.55 69.75
N GLU A 815 7.92 -4.78 68.47
CA GLU A 815 9.19 -5.03 67.79
C GLU A 815 9.29 -4.25 66.47
N VAL A 816 10.46 -3.71 66.19
CA VAL A 816 10.83 -3.12 64.91
C VAL A 816 12.16 -3.70 64.45
N ARG A 817 12.31 -3.79 63.14
CA ARG A 817 13.53 -4.33 62.54
C ARG A 817 13.81 -3.66 61.19
N ALA A 818 15.08 -3.53 60.88
CA ALA A 818 15.54 -3.03 59.60
C ALA A 818 16.84 -3.73 59.19
N SER A 819 16.94 -4.19 57.97
CA SER A 819 18.14 -4.85 57.44
C SER A 819 18.35 -4.49 55.98
N TRP A 820 19.56 -4.19 55.61
CA TRP A 820 20.02 -4.12 54.23
C TRP A 820 20.28 -5.55 53.74
N GLN A 821 19.72 -5.88 52.58
CA GLN A 821 19.87 -7.18 51.93
C GLN A 821 20.56 -7.00 50.58
N HIS A 822 21.46 -7.92 50.21
CA HIS A 822 22.14 -7.98 48.92
C HIS A 822 22.05 -9.37 48.29
N GLU A 823 21.69 -9.41 47.01
CA GLU A 823 21.66 -10.60 46.15
C GLU A 823 22.94 -10.73 45.33
N TYR A 824 23.72 -11.80 45.55
CA TYR A 824 25.02 -12.04 44.87
C TYR A 824 24.89 -12.88 43.62
N ALA A 825 23.82 -13.66 43.47
CA ALA A 825 23.60 -14.56 42.32
C ALA A 825 22.76 -13.88 41.21
N ASP A 826 21.69 -14.48 40.78
CA ASP A 826 20.91 -14.06 39.64
C ASP A 826 19.98 -12.88 39.94
N SER A 827 20.16 -11.74 39.27
CA SER A 827 19.26 -10.57 39.37
C SER A 827 18.07 -10.66 38.37
N GLY A 828 18.26 -11.36 37.25
CA GLY A 828 17.26 -11.75 36.27
C GLY A 828 17.42 -13.22 35.93
N PHE A 829 16.33 -13.86 35.54
CA PHE A 829 16.32 -15.26 35.18
C PHE A 829 16.07 -15.42 33.67
N ALA A 830 16.78 -16.32 33.04
CA ALA A 830 16.67 -16.67 31.64
C ALA A 830 16.04 -18.05 31.47
N PHE A 831 15.26 -18.21 30.40
CA PHE A 831 14.63 -19.48 30.06
C PHE A 831 15.06 -19.95 28.66
N ASN A 832 15.56 -21.15 28.53
CA ASN A 832 15.96 -21.74 27.25
C ASN A 832 14.82 -22.58 26.68
N ALA A 833 14.40 -22.27 25.47
CA ALA A 833 13.31 -22.92 24.78
C ALA A 833 13.67 -23.29 23.34
N ARG A 834 12.93 -24.23 22.77
CA ARG A 834 12.95 -24.59 21.34
C ARG A 834 11.55 -24.97 20.89
N PHE A 835 11.25 -24.81 19.61
CA PHE A 835 9.96 -25.26 19.08
C PHE A 835 9.82 -26.79 19.16
N ALA A 836 8.74 -27.28 19.78
CA ALA A 836 8.52 -28.71 20.02
C ALA A 836 8.37 -29.51 18.71
N LYS A 837 7.73 -28.94 17.67
CA LYS A 837 7.44 -29.63 16.41
C LYS A 837 8.39 -29.22 15.27
N ALA A 838 9.09 -28.12 15.41
CA ALA A 838 9.80 -27.51 14.29
C ALA A 838 11.27 -27.88 14.19
N GLY A 839 11.87 -28.46 15.22
CA GLY A 839 13.31 -28.78 15.24
C GLY A 839 14.21 -27.55 15.00
N GLY A 840 13.74 -26.34 15.34
CA GLY A 840 14.48 -25.08 15.29
C GLY A 840 15.61 -25.06 16.31
N GLY A 841 16.45 -24.03 16.26
CA GLY A 841 17.49 -23.81 17.25
C GLY A 841 16.91 -23.48 18.63
N THR A 842 17.69 -23.73 19.70
CA THR A 842 17.38 -23.21 21.03
C THR A 842 17.48 -21.67 21.00
N PHE A 843 16.57 -21.00 21.69
CA PHE A 843 16.61 -19.57 21.94
C PHE A 843 16.41 -19.32 23.44
N THR A 844 16.94 -18.20 23.91
CA THR A 844 16.86 -17.79 25.31
C THR A 844 15.98 -16.56 25.37
N VAL A 845 15.10 -16.53 26.35
CA VAL A 845 14.33 -15.35 26.73
C VAL A 845 14.69 -14.95 28.15
N ASP A 846 14.84 -13.68 28.37
CA ASP A 846 15.17 -13.10 29.65
C ASP A 846 13.89 -12.57 30.32
N GLY A 847 13.79 -12.83 31.63
CA GLY A 847 12.69 -12.32 32.46
C GLY A 847 12.97 -10.89 32.95
N PRO A 848 12.01 -10.34 33.72
CA PRO A 848 12.19 -9.01 34.30
C PRO A 848 13.34 -8.96 35.29
N GLU A 849 14.24 -8.02 35.09
CA GLU A 849 15.35 -7.77 36.00
C GLU A 849 14.88 -6.98 37.22
N LYS A 850 15.55 -7.23 38.36
CA LYS A 850 15.35 -6.54 39.63
C LYS A 850 16.70 -6.13 40.22
N ASP A 851 16.72 -5.07 41.01
CA ASP A 851 17.92 -4.64 41.72
C ASP A 851 18.43 -5.73 42.68
N ARG A 852 19.73 -5.68 42.97
CA ARG A 852 20.39 -6.60 43.88
C ARG A 852 20.25 -6.19 45.34
N ASP A 853 20.10 -4.89 45.57
CA ASP A 853 20.00 -4.28 46.90
C ASP A 853 18.56 -3.98 47.28
N SER A 854 18.23 -4.25 48.54
CA SER A 854 16.93 -3.94 49.11
C SER A 854 17.05 -3.58 50.60
N LEU A 855 16.04 -2.87 51.12
CA LEU A 855 15.87 -2.58 52.54
C LEU A 855 14.65 -3.35 53.08
N LEU A 856 14.91 -4.30 53.95
CA LEU A 856 13.86 -5.02 54.65
C LEU A 856 13.48 -4.24 55.91
N VAL A 857 12.22 -3.87 56.05
CA VAL A 857 11.67 -3.19 57.23
C VAL A 857 10.51 -3.98 57.79
N GLY A 858 10.42 -4.08 59.09
CA GLY A 858 9.32 -4.77 59.73
C GLY A 858 8.93 -4.13 61.05
N ALA A 859 7.65 -4.27 61.38
CA ALA A 859 7.11 -3.87 62.67
C ALA A 859 6.05 -4.89 63.10
N GLY A 860 5.99 -5.18 64.39
CA GLY A 860 5.00 -6.07 64.90
C GLY A 860 4.73 -5.91 66.40
N VAL A 861 3.79 -6.66 66.90
CA VAL A 861 3.46 -6.69 68.29
C VAL A 861 3.12 -8.12 68.69
N ALA A 862 3.73 -8.60 69.76
CA ALA A 862 3.31 -9.82 70.46
C ALA A 862 2.62 -9.47 71.77
N ILE A 863 1.55 -10.16 72.12
CA ILE A 863 0.77 -9.97 73.34
C ILE A 863 0.80 -11.30 74.06
N LEU A 864 1.41 -11.31 75.25
CA LEU A 864 1.46 -12.44 76.16
C LEU A 864 0.31 -12.29 77.18
N TRP A 865 -0.79 -13.02 76.98
CA TRP A 865 -1.99 -12.99 77.72
C TRP A 865 -1.81 -13.63 79.09
N ASN A 866 -1.02 -14.69 79.13
CA ASN A 866 -0.66 -15.40 80.38
C ASN A 866 0.59 -16.31 80.10
N GLU A 867 1.03 -17.10 81.05
CA GLU A 867 2.19 -17.99 80.94
C GLU A 867 2.07 -19.06 79.82
N ARG A 868 0.84 -19.30 79.30
CA ARG A 868 0.59 -20.39 78.39
C ARG A 868 0.10 -19.87 76.99
N THR A 869 -0.38 -18.66 76.92
CA THR A 869 -1.01 -18.14 75.65
C THR A 869 -0.42 -16.81 75.25
N SER A 870 0.00 -16.70 74.05
CA SER A 870 0.40 -15.47 73.39
C SER A 870 -0.14 -15.37 71.96
N THR A 871 -0.41 -14.13 71.52
CA THR A 871 -0.77 -13.81 70.13
C THR A 871 0.20 -12.79 69.57
N TYR A 872 0.40 -12.77 68.26
CA TYR A 872 1.25 -11.78 67.61
C TYR A 872 0.73 -11.43 66.22
N VAL A 873 1.09 -10.22 65.80
CA VAL A 873 0.92 -9.73 64.42
C VAL A 873 2.16 -8.95 64.02
N TYR A 874 2.65 -9.22 62.87
CA TYR A 874 3.81 -8.54 62.25
C TYR A 874 3.48 -8.12 60.82
N TYR A 875 3.99 -6.98 60.40
CA TYR A 875 4.00 -6.48 59.02
C TYR A 875 5.45 -6.26 58.62
N ASP A 876 5.77 -6.71 57.42
CA ASP A 876 7.10 -6.57 56.84
C ASP A 876 7.01 -6.17 55.37
N SER A 877 7.96 -5.35 54.95
CA SER A 877 8.04 -4.91 53.54
C SER A 877 9.48 -4.87 53.05
N GLU A 878 9.69 -5.26 51.83
CA GLU A 878 10.95 -5.05 51.12
C GLU A 878 10.84 -3.74 50.32
N LEU A 879 11.68 -2.78 50.67
CA LEU A 879 11.70 -1.42 50.16
C LEU A 879 13.00 -1.16 49.35
N ALA A 880 13.00 -0.07 48.57
CA ALA A 880 14.17 0.42 47.84
C ALA A 880 14.77 -0.60 46.82
N ARG A 881 13.99 -1.53 46.33
CA ARG A 881 14.35 -2.42 45.24
C ARG A 881 13.58 -2.06 44.02
N SER A 882 14.27 -1.63 42.94
CA SER A 882 13.56 -1.29 41.72
C SER A 882 12.87 -2.53 41.12
N ASN A 883 11.70 -2.30 40.53
CA ASN A 883 10.88 -3.30 39.85
C ASN A 883 10.45 -4.50 40.73
N TYR A 884 10.45 -4.34 42.07
CA TYR A 884 10.04 -5.39 43.00
C TYR A 884 9.37 -4.80 44.25
N ASP A 885 8.18 -5.26 44.58
CA ASP A 885 7.41 -4.90 45.76
C ASP A 885 6.97 -6.19 46.47
N SER A 886 7.35 -6.33 47.75
CA SER A 886 6.92 -7.47 48.57
C SER A 886 6.41 -6.97 49.89
N GLN A 887 5.20 -7.39 50.25
CA GLN A 887 4.53 -7.02 51.46
C GLN A 887 4.02 -8.29 52.17
N ASN A 888 4.27 -8.40 53.46
CA ASN A 888 3.90 -9.55 54.24
C ASN A 888 3.20 -9.16 55.54
N VAL A 889 2.14 -9.87 55.82
CA VAL A 889 1.45 -9.76 57.13
C VAL A 889 1.47 -11.13 57.75
N SER A 890 1.95 -11.19 59.00
CA SER A 890 1.96 -12.46 59.74
C SER A 890 1.25 -12.31 61.06
N GLY A 891 0.56 -13.36 61.43
CA GLY A 891 -0.09 -13.41 62.74
C GLY A 891 -0.23 -14.84 63.21
N GLY A 892 -0.26 -15.01 64.54
CA GLY A 892 -0.35 -16.38 65.08
C GLY A 892 -0.68 -16.39 66.57
N VAL A 893 -0.90 -17.60 67.02
CA VAL A 893 -1.16 -17.94 68.41
C VAL A 893 -0.14 -19.00 68.88
N ARG A 894 0.39 -18.83 70.08
CA ARG A 894 1.25 -19.74 70.73
C ARG A 894 0.57 -20.29 71.99
N LEU A 895 0.70 -21.56 72.21
CA LEU A 895 0.28 -22.28 73.41
C LEU A 895 1.50 -23.04 73.98
N ALA A 896 1.81 -22.74 75.26
CA ALA A 896 2.81 -23.47 76.01
C ALA A 896 2.15 -24.47 76.96
N PHE A 897 2.70 -25.67 77.06
CA PHE A 897 2.17 -26.74 77.87
C PHE A 897 3.08 -27.03 79.07
#